data_89980456d7fc8967d0d50c465daf294f
#
_entry.id   89980456d7fc8967d0d50c465daf294f
#
_cell.length_a   1.000
_cell.length_b   1.000
_cell.length_c   1.000
_cell.angle_alpha   90.00
_cell.angle_beta   90.00
_cell.angle_gamma   90.00
#
_symmetry.space_group_name_H-M   'P 1'
#
loop_
_entity.id
_entity.type
_entity.pdbx_description
1 polymer ?
#
loop_
_entity_poly.entity_id
_entity_poly.type
_entity_poly.pdbx_seq_one_letter_code
_entity_poly.pdbx_strand_id
1 'polypeptide(L)'
;MIPKFLKKRIFKAPVATDHTASTPEFEAEMLPVASTLYANAPINQLYRKLSGQLLDVAVKPKLLGELPEFDDDDNILRFYVLQDYSRSNSILIDLQTQEHNLPPALVGVQDITHDVKENAAIIFLHHPHAKDSQLSPRLSRLVAAVLQHPELQVRLVPVSILWGRAPEKEDSLFKLLTADNWEDPSITKQLFNIGVMGRDTFVQFHPPQDLRTLIHDSLKGDGEGFSVFDSVASETNTVQNTAQADTANDANKVNDIAPSFAMVASADGNRELVRSLQQQLNIYLDKQRASMLGPDLSDRRNLVDKLVYSPAIKHAIEAEAAASGTSVREARMLAKGYANEMVNDYSHSIVRGFYKFLTWLWTQLYDGVEVHHFERVRELAADYELIYVPCHRSHVDYLLLSYVIYMRGLSIPYVAAGDNLDVPVLGPLLRGAVAFYIRRSFRGNALYTAVLREYMHTLITRNTPIEYFIEGGRSRSGRLLPPKMGMLAMTVHSQLRRTNKPVVFIPTYIGYERIMEGGTYVGELKGKPKESESLIGLLKVGRKIERIFGNVHLSFGTPLHLSDFMQKFDVPANSLPADRTDTPLDDKTSAMVDNIGVKVMQHINKAAVITPVSLLSLVLLSAPKAALDEDICREQIALYQGLAQHLPYSDDTIITDMTPQQIIDYGIKLKLIERIPHILGDIIQVAGKQAALLSYFRNNILHVFILLSFLSALVARNGRIERSRLNSIAEQLYPFLQSELFLYYSAHGLTETLNKKVDSLLASGLIVELSDGMLSVPETNSKCYQQLQVLATPVEQSLERYFMTLALLAQQGSGNLTENEVVDLCHLLGQRLSVLYADDIPDFFDRALFTSFIGALIRLDYLQKDEETGILIFDQRIDDIAHHAKYVLSPDMMQILQQVASLNEEEIAHAITEISNKNQRKFGRKRS
;
A
#
# COMPACT_ATOMS: atom_id res chain seq x y z
N MET A 1 23.77 35.55 -1.48
CA MET A 1 24.69 36.64 -1.95
C MET A 1 24.37 36.88 -3.41
N ILE A 2 23.59 37.91 -3.71
CA ILE A 2 23.31 38.34 -5.09
C ILE A 2 24.40 39.30 -5.48
N PRO A 3 25.10 39.10 -6.61
CA PRO A 3 26.18 39.98 -7.05
C PRO A 3 25.67 41.41 -7.22
N LYS A 4 26.42 42.37 -6.70
CA LYS A 4 26.15 43.83 -6.75
C LYS A 4 25.89 44.41 -8.16
N PHE A 5 26.10 43.64 -9.20
CA PHE A 5 25.95 44.03 -10.60
C PHE A 5 24.48 44.09 -11.07
N LEU A 6 23.58 43.35 -10.43
CA LEU A 6 22.15 43.28 -10.81
C LEU A 6 21.28 44.40 -10.19
N LYS A 7 21.81 45.14 -9.19
CA LYS A 7 21.05 46.19 -8.49
C LYS A 7 20.87 47.51 -9.26
N LYS A 8 21.58 47.74 -10.34
CA LYS A 8 21.63 49.09 -10.98
C LYS A 8 20.87 49.27 -12.29
N ARG A 9 20.23 48.19 -12.84
CA ARG A 9 19.58 48.30 -14.15
C ARG A 9 18.07 47.87 -14.20
N ILE A 10 17.46 47.44 -13.08
CA ILE A 10 16.13 46.89 -13.10
C ILE A 10 15.03 47.84 -12.54
N PHE A 11 15.42 48.96 -11.90
CA PHE A 11 14.43 49.86 -11.29
C PHE A 11 14.52 51.27 -11.87
N LYS A 12 13.87 51.51 -13.00
CA LYS A 12 13.29 52.81 -13.36
C LYS A 12 11.92 52.53 -14.02
N ALA A 13 10.86 52.60 -13.20
CA ALA A 13 9.50 52.73 -13.70
C ALA A 13 9.24 54.20 -14.06
N PRO A 14 8.54 54.50 -15.16
CA PRO A 14 8.02 55.84 -15.41
C PRO A 14 6.85 56.16 -14.48
N VAL A 15 6.88 57.34 -13.92
CA VAL A 15 5.85 57.98 -13.12
C VAL A 15 4.63 58.19 -14.02
N ALA A 16 3.47 57.66 -13.62
CA ALA A 16 2.19 57.96 -14.26
C ALA A 16 1.65 59.28 -13.67
N THR A 17 1.35 60.22 -14.54
CA THR A 17 0.61 61.46 -14.22
C THR A 17 -0.90 61.19 -14.20
N ASP A 18 -1.52 61.77 -13.18
CA ASP A 18 -2.96 61.83 -12.92
C ASP A 18 -3.77 62.37 -14.13
N HIS A 19 -4.86 61.75 -14.47
CA HIS A 19 -6.06 62.41 -15.01
C HIS A 19 -7.36 61.66 -14.74
N THR A 20 -8.15 62.22 -13.83
CA THR A 20 -9.63 62.42 -13.79
C THR A 20 -10.60 61.31 -14.32
N ALA A 21 -11.50 61.04 -13.40
CA ALA A 21 -12.64 60.14 -13.51
C ALA A 21 -13.60 60.44 -14.68
N SER A 22 -13.98 59.43 -15.43
CA SER A 22 -15.26 59.26 -16.06
C SER A 22 -15.63 57.78 -16.02
N THR A 23 -16.85 57.49 -15.59
CA THR A 23 -17.44 56.15 -15.51
C THR A 23 -17.40 55.48 -16.90
N PRO A 24 -16.80 54.30 -17.01
CA PRO A 24 -16.93 53.55 -18.25
C PRO A 24 -18.09 52.56 -18.14
N GLU A 25 -18.94 52.59 -19.13
CA GLU A 25 -19.74 51.46 -19.56
C GLU A 25 -18.87 50.16 -19.60
N PHE A 26 -19.45 49.10 -19.15
CA PHE A 26 -18.82 47.80 -19.00
C PHE A 26 -18.62 47.15 -20.38
N GLU A 27 -17.72 47.65 -21.23
CA GLU A 27 -17.02 46.79 -22.15
C GLU A 27 -16.17 45.87 -21.29
N ALA A 28 -16.40 44.56 -21.44
CA ALA A 28 -15.57 43.55 -20.83
C ALA A 28 -14.14 43.73 -21.36
N GLU A 29 -13.40 44.65 -20.73
CA GLU A 29 -11.97 44.76 -20.95
C GLU A 29 -11.40 43.36 -20.79
N MET A 30 -11.04 42.81 -21.95
CA MET A 30 -10.22 41.59 -21.96
C MET A 30 -8.99 41.92 -21.15
N LEU A 31 -9.04 41.57 -19.87
CA LEU A 31 -7.84 41.58 -19.05
C LEU A 31 -6.75 40.92 -19.87
N PRO A 32 -5.59 41.53 -20.04
CA PRO A 32 -4.54 40.93 -20.82
C PRO A 32 -4.18 39.62 -20.18
N VAL A 33 -4.76 38.57 -20.73
CA VAL A 33 -4.33 37.22 -20.45
C VAL A 33 -2.84 37.16 -20.67
N ALA A 34 -2.16 36.31 -19.95
CA ALA A 34 -0.71 36.11 -20.10
C ALA A 34 -0.25 36.08 -21.58
N SER A 35 -1.10 35.66 -22.50
CA SER A 35 -0.85 35.65 -23.95
C SER A 35 -0.75 37.05 -24.60
N THR A 36 -1.53 38.05 -24.21
CA THR A 36 -1.37 39.42 -24.75
C THR A 36 -0.09 40.06 -24.22
N LEU A 37 0.34 39.67 -22.99
CA LEU A 37 1.65 40.05 -22.47
C LEU A 37 2.80 39.33 -23.19
N TYR A 38 2.56 38.16 -23.81
CA TYR A 38 3.60 37.31 -24.36
C TYR A 38 3.63 37.22 -25.90
N ALA A 39 2.54 37.44 -26.56
CA ALA A 39 2.45 37.16 -28.02
C ALA A 39 3.05 38.23 -28.92
N ASN A 40 3.01 39.53 -28.58
CA ASN A 40 3.26 40.59 -29.55
C ASN A 40 4.23 41.71 -29.15
N ALA A 41 4.88 41.68 -28.01
CA ALA A 41 5.86 42.71 -27.62
C ALA A 41 7.25 42.09 -27.36
N PRO A 42 8.32 42.63 -27.91
CA PRO A 42 9.71 42.14 -27.71
C PRO A 42 10.12 42.06 -26.24
N ILE A 43 9.61 42.96 -25.40
CA ILE A 43 9.87 43.00 -23.98
C ILE A 43 9.25 41.79 -23.27
N ASN A 44 8.14 41.30 -23.73
CA ASN A 44 7.41 40.16 -23.15
C ASN A 44 8.05 38.82 -23.55
N GLN A 45 8.59 38.72 -24.77
CA GLN A 45 9.42 37.57 -25.16
C GLN A 45 10.71 37.49 -24.37
N LEU A 46 11.36 38.64 -24.10
CA LEU A 46 12.57 38.70 -23.26
C LEU A 46 12.23 38.32 -21.79
N TYR A 47 11.10 38.76 -21.27
CA TYR A 47 10.65 38.42 -19.93
C TYR A 47 10.31 36.92 -19.82
N ARG A 48 9.63 36.35 -20.82
CA ARG A 48 9.35 34.91 -20.92
C ARG A 48 10.66 34.10 -20.93
N LYS A 49 11.61 34.50 -21.77
CA LYS A 49 12.93 33.84 -21.88
C LYS A 49 13.74 33.92 -20.59
N LEU A 50 13.78 35.09 -19.94
CA LEU A 50 14.50 35.29 -18.68
C LEU A 50 13.81 34.63 -17.50
N SER A 51 12.49 34.70 -17.38
CA SER A 51 11.76 34.04 -16.32
C SER A 51 11.69 32.54 -16.54
N GLY A 52 11.58 32.05 -17.78
CA GLY A 52 11.71 30.64 -18.13
C GLY A 52 13.08 30.08 -17.76
N GLN A 53 14.17 30.76 -18.11
CA GLN A 53 15.53 30.34 -17.72
C GLN A 53 15.74 30.38 -16.19
N LEU A 54 15.17 31.34 -15.47
CA LEU A 54 15.22 31.43 -14.02
C LEU A 54 14.41 30.32 -13.36
N LEU A 55 13.25 30.01 -13.92
CA LEU A 55 12.42 28.89 -13.44
C LEU A 55 13.08 27.55 -13.73
N ASP A 56 13.62 27.35 -14.90
CA ASP A 56 14.32 26.12 -15.30
C ASP A 56 15.53 25.80 -14.42
N VAL A 57 16.28 26.84 -14.00
CA VAL A 57 17.43 26.71 -13.10
C VAL A 57 17.02 26.58 -11.62
N ALA A 58 15.99 27.31 -11.20
CA ALA A 58 15.58 27.42 -9.79
C ALA A 58 14.51 26.39 -9.40
N VAL A 59 13.67 25.98 -10.33
CA VAL A 59 12.53 25.09 -10.12
C VAL A 59 12.78 23.81 -10.92
N LYS A 60 12.86 22.69 -10.22
CA LYS A 60 12.82 21.36 -10.85
C LYS A 60 11.47 20.75 -10.52
N PRO A 61 10.42 21.05 -11.27
CA PRO A 61 9.09 20.53 -11.01
C PRO A 61 9.12 19.01 -11.14
N LYS A 62 8.40 18.36 -10.25
CA LYS A 62 8.18 16.92 -10.32
C LYS A 62 6.79 16.69 -10.92
N LEU A 63 6.75 16.03 -12.04
CA LEU A 63 5.50 15.58 -12.62
C LEU A 63 4.91 14.46 -11.76
N LEU A 64 3.62 14.54 -11.46
CA LEU A 64 2.87 13.52 -10.74
C LEU A 64 1.84 12.90 -11.69
N GLY A 65 1.70 11.58 -11.62
CA GLY A 65 0.76 10.85 -12.46
C GLY A 65 1.25 10.59 -13.87
N GLU A 66 0.37 10.05 -14.66
CA GLU A 66 0.58 9.84 -16.09
C GLU A 66 0.29 11.14 -16.84
N LEU A 67 0.94 11.29 -17.98
CA LEU A 67 0.64 12.40 -18.88
C LEU A 67 -0.72 12.16 -19.54
N PRO A 68 -1.52 13.23 -19.76
CA PRO A 68 -2.77 13.08 -20.46
C PRO A 68 -2.52 12.57 -21.86
N GLU A 69 -3.19 11.50 -22.25
CA GLU A 69 -3.21 11.04 -23.63
C GLU A 69 -4.14 11.95 -24.44
N PHE A 70 -3.67 12.37 -25.60
CA PHE A 70 -4.44 13.17 -26.53
C PHE A 70 -4.60 12.38 -27.84
N ASP A 71 -5.82 12.29 -28.31
CA ASP A 71 -6.07 11.78 -29.67
C ASP A 71 -5.37 12.71 -30.68
N ASP A 72 -4.80 12.15 -31.74
CA ASP A 72 -4.13 12.90 -32.83
C ASP A 72 -5.15 13.69 -33.74
N ASP A 73 -6.35 13.96 -33.23
CA ASP A 73 -7.36 14.72 -33.97
C ASP A 73 -7.13 16.23 -33.79
N ASP A 74 -6.75 16.90 -34.85
CA ASP A 74 -6.52 18.36 -34.92
C ASP A 74 -7.78 19.21 -34.71
N ASN A 75 -8.97 18.60 -34.75
CA ASN A 75 -10.25 19.30 -34.59
C ASN A 75 -10.66 19.49 -33.12
N ILE A 76 -9.96 18.92 -32.17
CA ILE A 76 -10.30 19.02 -30.75
C ILE A 76 -9.59 20.21 -30.10
N LEU A 77 -10.35 21.17 -29.59
CA LEU A 77 -9.80 22.28 -28.81
C LEU A 77 -9.44 21.80 -27.37
N ARG A 78 -8.22 22.07 -26.94
CA ARG A 78 -7.70 21.60 -25.64
C ARG A 78 -7.32 22.77 -24.76
N PHE A 79 -7.82 22.78 -23.50
CA PHE A 79 -7.56 23.86 -22.55
C PHE A 79 -7.11 23.30 -21.20
N TYR A 80 -6.03 23.84 -20.65
CA TYR A 80 -5.56 23.55 -19.29
C TYR A 80 -6.34 24.41 -18.30
N VAL A 81 -6.93 23.79 -17.27
CA VAL A 81 -7.76 24.48 -16.28
C VAL A 81 -6.99 24.60 -14.96
N LEU A 82 -6.82 25.81 -14.50
CA LEU A 82 -6.19 26.17 -13.22
C LEU A 82 -7.19 26.87 -12.32
N GLN A 83 -7.05 26.64 -11.01
CA GLN A 83 -7.91 27.24 -10.00
C GLN A 83 -7.68 28.75 -9.93
N ASP A 84 -6.44 29.17 -9.68
CA ASP A 84 -6.10 30.57 -9.42
C ASP A 84 -5.20 31.15 -10.51
N TYR A 85 -5.42 32.42 -10.83
CA TYR A 85 -4.56 33.16 -11.74
C TYR A 85 -3.17 33.35 -11.15
N SER A 86 -2.16 32.87 -11.85
CA SER A 86 -0.76 33.07 -11.52
C SER A 86 0.11 33.06 -12.77
N ARG A 87 0.93 34.11 -12.92
CA ARG A 87 1.90 34.20 -14.02
C ARG A 87 2.95 33.08 -13.94
N SER A 88 3.39 32.77 -12.73
CA SER A 88 4.37 31.69 -12.48
C SER A 88 3.80 30.32 -12.88
N ASN A 89 2.52 30.07 -12.54
CA ASN A 89 1.84 28.84 -12.93
C ASN A 89 1.70 28.73 -14.46
N SER A 90 1.34 29.83 -15.14
CA SER A 90 1.23 29.85 -16.59
C SER A 90 2.54 29.49 -17.31
N ILE A 91 3.66 30.07 -16.84
CA ILE A 91 4.99 29.78 -17.38
C ILE A 91 5.42 28.35 -17.06
N LEU A 92 5.14 27.88 -15.86
CA LEU A 92 5.51 26.54 -15.43
C LEU A 92 4.78 25.48 -16.26
N ILE A 93 3.48 25.65 -16.50
CA ILE A 93 2.72 24.74 -17.38
C ILE A 93 3.26 24.78 -18.80
N ASP A 94 3.54 25.95 -19.35
CA ASP A 94 4.06 26.08 -20.71
C ASP A 94 5.42 25.39 -20.88
N LEU A 95 6.29 25.47 -19.84
CA LEU A 95 7.54 24.73 -19.82
C LEU A 95 7.31 23.21 -19.75
N GLN A 96 6.39 22.76 -18.88
CA GLN A 96 6.10 21.34 -18.73
C GLN A 96 5.44 20.76 -19.98
N THR A 97 4.54 21.50 -20.63
CA THR A 97 3.93 21.04 -21.89
C THR A 97 4.96 20.92 -23.01
N GLN A 98 5.95 21.84 -23.08
CA GLN A 98 7.04 21.75 -24.05
C GLN A 98 8.00 20.59 -23.75
N GLU A 99 8.36 20.38 -22.48
CA GLU A 99 9.26 19.29 -22.06
C GLU A 99 8.68 17.91 -22.38
N HIS A 100 7.37 17.76 -22.25
CA HIS A 100 6.66 16.48 -22.45
C HIS A 100 5.94 16.34 -23.78
N ASN A 101 6.20 17.23 -24.76
CA ASN A 101 5.57 17.24 -26.07
C ASN A 101 4.03 17.27 -26.05
N LEU A 102 3.44 17.95 -25.06
CA LEU A 102 2.01 18.22 -24.97
C LEU A 102 1.64 19.47 -25.75
N PRO A 103 0.35 19.69 -26.12
CA PRO A 103 -0.11 20.93 -26.74
C PRO A 103 0.32 22.15 -25.91
N PRO A 104 0.97 23.17 -26.53
CA PRO A 104 1.54 24.28 -25.77
C PRO A 104 0.48 25.14 -25.10
N ALA A 105 0.70 25.47 -23.83
CA ALA A 105 -0.29 26.14 -22.96
C ALA A 105 -0.45 27.64 -23.26
N LEU A 106 0.63 28.33 -23.68
CA LEU A 106 0.66 29.80 -23.94
C LEU A 106 0.57 30.13 -25.43
N VAL A 107 0.13 29.21 -26.25
CA VAL A 107 -0.16 29.44 -27.68
C VAL A 107 -1.64 29.68 -27.87
N GLY A 108 -2.01 30.58 -28.81
CA GLY A 108 -3.41 30.84 -29.13
C GLY A 108 -4.08 29.61 -29.73
N VAL A 109 -5.33 29.39 -29.35
CA VAL A 109 -6.18 28.31 -29.87
C VAL A 109 -7.24 28.93 -30.76
N GLN A 110 -7.39 28.44 -31.99
CA GLN A 110 -8.35 28.98 -32.94
C GLN A 110 -9.06 27.85 -33.70
N ASP A 111 -10.37 27.92 -33.74
CA ASP A 111 -11.20 27.18 -34.66
C ASP A 111 -11.92 28.17 -35.61
N ILE A 112 -11.51 28.17 -36.89
CA ILE A 112 -12.02 29.09 -37.90
C ILE A 112 -13.47 28.73 -38.28
N THR A 113 -13.80 27.45 -38.20
CA THR A 113 -15.12 26.92 -38.60
C THR A 113 -16.23 27.39 -37.66
N HIS A 114 -15.91 27.49 -36.37
CA HIS A 114 -16.88 27.83 -35.33
C HIS A 114 -16.64 29.22 -34.69
N ASP A 115 -15.77 30.04 -35.33
CA ASP A 115 -15.41 31.40 -34.87
C ASP A 115 -14.91 31.44 -33.39
N VAL A 116 -14.25 30.38 -32.95
CA VAL A 116 -13.63 30.31 -31.61
C VAL A 116 -12.18 30.77 -31.71
N LYS A 117 -11.86 31.86 -31.01
CA LYS A 117 -10.49 32.37 -30.98
C LYS A 117 -10.10 32.74 -29.54
N GLU A 118 -9.14 32.02 -28.99
CA GLU A 118 -8.57 32.28 -27.67
C GLU A 118 -7.06 32.50 -27.75
N ASN A 119 -6.56 33.46 -27.00
CA ASN A 119 -5.16 33.88 -27.05
C ASN A 119 -4.18 32.93 -26.35
N ALA A 120 -4.66 32.00 -25.55
CA ALA A 120 -3.89 30.93 -24.87
C ALA A 120 -4.78 29.75 -24.52
N ALA A 121 -4.21 28.58 -24.42
CA ALA A 121 -4.87 27.35 -24.03
C ALA A 121 -4.98 27.16 -22.49
N ILE A 122 -5.14 28.26 -21.72
CA ILE A 122 -5.26 28.21 -20.23
C ILE A 122 -6.55 28.88 -19.79
N ILE A 123 -7.29 28.22 -18.92
CA ILE A 123 -8.47 28.75 -18.23
C ILE A 123 -8.15 28.93 -16.74
N PHE A 124 -8.42 30.10 -16.18
CA PHE A 124 -8.39 30.34 -14.75
C PHE A 124 -9.81 30.41 -14.22
N LEU A 125 -10.09 29.67 -13.13
CA LEU A 125 -11.40 29.68 -12.51
C LEU A 125 -11.59 30.92 -11.61
N HIS A 126 -10.52 31.38 -10.96
CA HIS A 126 -10.53 32.60 -10.13
C HIS A 126 -9.48 33.62 -10.62
N HIS A 127 -9.82 34.91 -10.49
CA HIS A 127 -8.88 36.00 -10.76
C HIS A 127 -8.78 36.90 -9.54
N PRO A 128 -7.57 37.32 -9.09
CA PRO A 128 -7.36 38.05 -7.85
C PRO A 128 -8.04 39.44 -7.76
N HIS A 129 -8.38 40.05 -8.89
CA HIS A 129 -9.06 41.35 -8.96
C HIS A 129 -10.56 41.21 -9.23
N ALA A 130 -11.08 39.99 -9.36
CA ALA A 130 -12.51 39.75 -9.53
C ALA A 130 -13.18 39.60 -8.17
N LYS A 131 -14.35 40.22 -7.98
CA LYS A 131 -15.22 39.94 -6.82
C LYS A 131 -15.56 38.44 -6.85
N ASP A 132 -15.71 37.80 -5.69
CA ASP A 132 -15.98 36.36 -5.51
C ASP A 132 -17.14 35.78 -6.38
N SER A 133 -17.90 36.61 -7.01
CA SER A 133 -19.06 36.28 -7.86
C SER A 133 -18.78 36.32 -9.37
N GLN A 134 -17.57 36.63 -9.82
CA GLN A 134 -17.29 36.75 -11.27
C GLN A 134 -16.96 35.40 -11.88
N LEU A 135 -17.65 35.11 -12.99
CA LEU A 135 -17.43 33.90 -13.80
C LEU A 135 -16.14 34.03 -14.61
N SER A 136 -15.49 32.89 -14.87
CA SER A 136 -14.34 32.85 -15.79
C SER A 136 -14.76 33.27 -17.19
N PRO A 137 -14.23 34.37 -17.75
CA PRO A 137 -14.69 34.87 -19.04
C PRO A 137 -14.43 33.91 -20.21
N ARG A 138 -13.30 33.17 -20.13
CA ARG A 138 -12.95 32.19 -21.16
C ARG A 138 -13.84 30.94 -21.09
N LEU A 139 -14.08 30.42 -19.88
CA LEU A 139 -15.02 29.31 -19.69
C LEU A 139 -16.42 29.70 -20.19
N SER A 140 -16.87 30.90 -19.90
CA SER A 140 -18.16 31.42 -20.35
C SER A 140 -18.28 31.45 -21.89
N ARG A 141 -17.23 31.90 -22.61
CA ARG A 141 -17.22 31.90 -24.07
C ARG A 141 -17.21 30.49 -24.65
N LEU A 142 -16.43 29.58 -24.10
CA LEU A 142 -16.36 28.18 -24.54
C LEU A 142 -17.69 27.46 -24.33
N VAL A 143 -18.32 27.64 -23.16
CA VAL A 143 -19.66 27.09 -22.93
C VAL A 143 -20.67 27.63 -23.94
N ALA A 144 -20.66 28.95 -24.22
CA ALA A 144 -21.53 29.54 -25.19
C ALA A 144 -21.27 28.99 -26.63
N ALA A 145 -20.01 28.82 -27.00
CA ALA A 145 -19.63 28.23 -28.28
C ALA A 145 -20.09 26.78 -28.44
N VAL A 146 -19.88 25.93 -27.43
CA VAL A 146 -20.32 24.53 -27.43
C VAL A 146 -21.85 24.40 -27.46
N LEU A 147 -22.58 25.32 -26.80
CA LEU A 147 -24.03 25.36 -26.86
C LEU A 147 -24.56 25.81 -28.23
N GLN A 148 -23.84 26.70 -28.93
CA GLN A 148 -24.20 27.18 -30.29
C GLN A 148 -23.79 26.19 -31.37
N HIS A 149 -22.70 25.47 -31.21
CA HIS A 149 -22.09 24.52 -32.12
C HIS A 149 -21.95 23.14 -31.50
N PRO A 150 -22.98 22.29 -31.53
CA PRO A 150 -22.96 20.98 -30.90
C PRO A 150 -21.87 20.01 -31.42
N GLU A 151 -21.33 20.27 -32.62
CA GLU A 151 -20.21 19.51 -33.20
C GLU A 151 -18.84 19.93 -32.66
N LEU A 152 -18.73 21.11 -32.05
CA LEU A 152 -17.47 21.62 -31.49
C LEU A 152 -17.01 20.76 -30.33
N GLN A 153 -15.84 20.19 -30.43
CA GLN A 153 -15.23 19.37 -29.38
C GLN A 153 -14.23 20.19 -28.56
N VAL A 154 -14.47 20.30 -27.27
CA VAL A 154 -13.60 21.02 -26.31
C VAL A 154 -13.25 20.11 -25.16
N ARG A 155 -11.95 19.85 -24.96
CA ARG A 155 -11.45 19.10 -23.83
C ARG A 155 -10.77 19.99 -22.81
N LEU A 156 -11.17 19.85 -21.56
CA LEU A 156 -10.61 20.55 -20.40
C LEU A 156 -9.65 19.60 -19.68
N VAL A 157 -8.41 20.02 -19.46
CA VAL A 157 -7.40 19.31 -18.71
C VAL A 157 -7.18 20.03 -17.39
N PRO A 158 -7.78 19.60 -16.27
CA PRO A 158 -7.50 20.19 -14.96
C PRO A 158 -6.05 20.00 -14.60
N VAL A 159 -5.42 21.02 -14.01
CA VAL A 159 -4.00 20.97 -13.61
C VAL A 159 -3.85 21.49 -12.19
N SER A 160 -3.24 20.68 -11.34
CA SER A 160 -2.87 21.05 -9.97
C SER A 160 -1.39 21.41 -9.91
N ILE A 161 -1.08 22.60 -9.37
CA ILE A 161 0.30 23.05 -9.13
C ILE A 161 0.47 23.34 -7.65
N LEU A 162 1.48 22.73 -7.04
CA LEU A 162 1.82 22.94 -5.65
C LEU A 162 3.25 23.50 -5.54
N TRP A 163 3.36 24.71 -5.03
CA TRP A 163 4.63 25.36 -4.72
C TRP A 163 5.06 25.00 -3.27
N GLY A 164 5.69 23.83 -3.11
CA GLY A 164 5.95 23.32 -1.77
C GLY A 164 4.72 22.64 -1.13
N ARG A 165 4.92 22.02 0.01
CA ARG A 165 3.86 21.29 0.75
C ARG A 165 3.51 21.89 2.10
N ALA A 166 3.88 23.16 2.36
CA ALA A 166 3.52 23.81 3.60
C ALA A 166 2.04 24.24 3.55
N PRO A 167 1.21 23.86 4.53
CA PRO A 167 -0.07 24.50 4.74
C PRO A 167 0.17 25.99 5.03
N GLU A 168 -0.70 26.86 4.54
CA GLU A 168 -0.54 28.32 4.55
C GLU A 168 -0.39 28.95 5.95
N LYS A 169 -0.48 28.18 7.04
CA LYS A 169 -0.59 28.71 8.43
C LYS A 169 0.59 28.46 9.36
N GLU A 170 1.62 27.67 8.98
CA GLU A 170 2.57 27.19 10.01
C GLU A 170 3.86 27.99 10.26
N ASP A 171 4.24 28.99 9.49
CA ASP A 171 5.54 29.63 9.72
C ASP A 171 5.46 30.99 10.43
N SER A 172 5.56 30.93 11.74
CA SER A 172 5.68 32.13 12.59
C SER A 172 6.91 32.99 12.24
N LEU A 173 8.03 32.38 11.83
CA LEU A 173 9.20 33.07 11.28
C LEU A 173 8.98 33.55 9.83
N PHE A 174 8.20 32.83 9.05
CA PHE A 174 7.82 33.22 7.69
C PHE A 174 6.78 34.32 7.71
N LYS A 175 5.83 34.31 8.67
CA LYS A 175 4.87 35.41 8.91
C LYS A 175 5.56 36.70 9.31
N LEU A 176 6.65 36.64 10.09
CA LEU A 176 7.42 37.84 10.47
C LEU A 176 8.12 38.48 9.27
N LEU A 177 8.51 37.68 8.26
CA LEU A 177 9.15 38.16 7.03
C LEU A 177 8.17 38.51 5.91
N THR A 178 6.89 38.10 6.02
CA THR A 178 5.87 38.27 4.97
C THR A 178 4.62 39.00 5.45
N ALA A 179 4.60 39.58 6.66
CA ALA A 179 3.43 40.09 7.36
C ALA A 179 2.87 41.42 6.83
N ASP A 180 3.11 41.82 5.59
CA ASP A 180 2.41 42.94 4.96
C ASP A 180 1.71 42.50 3.67
N ASN A 181 0.39 42.55 3.71
CA ASN A 181 -0.59 42.54 2.62
C ASN A 181 -0.50 41.38 1.59
N TRP A 182 -1.34 40.38 1.80
CA TRP A 182 -1.57 39.24 0.91
C TRP A 182 -2.36 39.59 -0.38
N GLU A 183 -2.83 40.83 -0.53
CA GLU A 183 -3.71 41.21 -1.65
C GLU A 183 -2.97 41.44 -2.99
N ASP A 184 -1.63 41.59 -2.97
CA ASP A 184 -0.86 41.76 -4.22
C ASP A 184 0.56 41.19 -4.05
N PRO A 185 0.83 39.89 -4.43
CA PRO A 185 2.18 39.37 -4.31
C PRO A 185 3.09 40.04 -5.32
N SER A 186 3.94 40.96 -4.86
CA SER A 186 4.95 41.59 -5.69
C SER A 186 5.84 40.55 -6.38
N ILE A 187 6.31 40.83 -7.57
CA ILE A 187 7.23 40.01 -8.37
C ILE A 187 8.43 39.52 -7.53
N THR A 188 8.88 40.34 -6.58
CA THR A 188 9.97 40.02 -5.65
C THR A 188 9.60 38.92 -4.66
N LYS A 189 8.36 38.86 -4.17
CA LYS A 189 7.86 37.75 -3.28
C LYS A 189 7.71 36.45 -4.07
N GLN A 190 7.18 36.50 -5.29
CA GLN A 190 7.10 35.32 -6.17
C GLN A 190 8.47 34.76 -6.50
N LEU A 191 9.45 35.61 -6.82
CA LEU A 191 10.84 35.19 -7.07
C LEU A 191 11.53 34.63 -5.81
N PHE A 192 11.23 35.17 -4.64
CA PHE A 192 11.75 34.65 -3.37
C PHE A 192 11.16 33.28 -3.05
N ASN A 193 9.85 33.08 -3.21
CA ASN A 193 9.18 31.81 -3.04
C ASN A 193 9.69 30.76 -4.05
N ILE A 194 9.93 31.14 -5.28
CA ILE A 194 10.55 30.31 -6.33
C ILE A 194 11.95 29.89 -5.90
N GLY A 195 12.78 30.81 -5.37
CA GLY A 195 14.14 30.52 -4.94
C GLY A 195 14.24 29.60 -3.72
N VAL A 196 13.27 29.66 -2.81
CA VAL A 196 13.27 28.88 -1.56
C VAL A 196 12.50 27.55 -1.72
N MET A 197 11.39 27.54 -2.46
CA MET A 197 10.46 26.41 -2.56
C MET A 197 10.49 25.71 -3.93
N GLY A 198 11.12 26.30 -4.93
CA GLY A 198 11.08 25.83 -6.31
C GLY A 198 11.56 24.38 -6.56
N ARG A 199 12.41 23.86 -5.67
CA ARG A 199 12.90 22.46 -5.76
C ARG A 199 11.87 21.40 -5.30
N ASP A 200 10.80 21.82 -4.65
CA ASP A 200 9.72 20.94 -4.14
C ASP A 200 8.39 21.29 -4.83
N THR A 201 8.43 21.77 -6.06
CA THR A 201 7.24 22.05 -6.87
C THR A 201 6.72 20.79 -7.52
N PHE A 202 5.42 20.57 -7.45
CA PHE A 202 4.74 19.46 -8.09
C PHE A 202 3.73 19.99 -9.12
N VAL A 203 3.68 19.32 -10.26
CA VAL A 203 2.68 19.57 -11.32
C VAL A 203 1.97 18.25 -11.60
N GLN A 204 0.66 18.27 -11.58
CA GLN A 204 -0.17 17.12 -11.94
C GLN A 204 -1.17 17.54 -13.01
N PHE A 205 -1.11 16.87 -14.15
CA PHE A 205 -2.15 16.90 -15.14
C PHE A 205 -3.18 15.84 -14.79
N HIS A 206 -4.44 16.21 -14.79
CA HIS A 206 -5.55 15.28 -14.57
C HIS A 206 -6.13 14.81 -15.90
N PRO A 207 -6.90 13.72 -15.93
CA PRO A 207 -7.51 13.20 -17.14
C PRO A 207 -8.32 14.27 -17.87
N PRO A 208 -8.21 14.34 -19.22
CA PRO A 208 -8.97 15.29 -20.02
C PRO A 208 -10.48 15.04 -19.89
N GLN A 209 -11.26 16.12 -19.70
CA GLN A 209 -12.71 16.09 -19.58
C GLN A 209 -13.37 16.72 -20.79
N ASP A 210 -14.37 16.08 -21.36
CA ASP A 210 -15.15 16.65 -22.46
C ASP A 210 -16.14 17.70 -21.91
N LEU A 211 -16.06 18.95 -22.42
CA LEU A 211 -16.88 20.05 -21.93
C LEU A 211 -18.37 19.81 -22.16
N ARG A 212 -18.75 19.13 -23.24
CA ARG A 212 -20.16 18.82 -23.55
C ARG A 212 -20.73 17.82 -22.53
N THR A 213 -19.96 16.80 -22.16
CA THR A 213 -20.34 15.84 -21.13
C THR A 213 -20.55 16.56 -19.79
N LEU A 214 -19.64 17.44 -19.41
CA LEU A 214 -19.79 18.24 -18.18
C LEU A 214 -21.04 19.14 -18.20
N ILE A 215 -21.34 19.77 -19.35
CA ILE A 215 -22.57 20.56 -19.53
C ILE A 215 -23.82 19.69 -19.37
N HIS A 216 -23.84 18.53 -20.02
CA HIS A 216 -24.98 17.61 -19.98
C HIS A 216 -25.27 17.12 -18.55
N ASP A 217 -24.22 16.76 -17.78
CA ASP A 217 -24.36 16.28 -16.42
C ASP A 217 -24.78 17.40 -15.45
N SER A 218 -24.29 18.64 -15.68
CA SER A 218 -24.74 19.82 -14.93
C SER A 218 -26.21 20.15 -15.16
N LEU A 219 -26.76 19.80 -16.31
CA LEU A 219 -28.18 20.06 -16.66
C LEU A 219 -29.13 18.97 -16.16
N LYS A 220 -28.67 17.76 -15.91
CA LYS A 220 -29.50 16.65 -15.39
C LYS A 220 -29.93 16.82 -13.94
N GLY A 221 -29.28 17.72 -13.18
CA GLY A 221 -29.77 18.20 -11.89
C GLY A 221 -29.91 17.17 -10.78
N ASP A 222 -29.12 16.11 -10.76
CA ASP A 222 -29.06 15.21 -9.62
C ASP A 222 -28.17 15.79 -8.54
N GLY A 223 -28.78 16.25 -7.46
CA GLY A 223 -28.16 16.93 -6.31
C GLY A 223 -27.30 16.02 -5.42
N GLU A 224 -26.75 14.93 -5.93
CA GLU A 224 -25.76 14.08 -5.26
C GLU A 224 -24.45 14.13 -6.03
N GLY A 225 -23.44 14.64 -5.36
CA GLY A 225 -22.20 15.05 -5.97
C GLY A 225 -21.42 13.94 -6.70
N PHE A 226 -20.86 14.35 -7.82
CA PHE A 226 -19.66 13.78 -8.44
C PHE A 226 -19.59 12.27 -8.70
N SER A 227 -20.41 11.74 -9.61
CA SER A 227 -20.18 10.42 -10.19
C SER A 227 -19.49 10.45 -11.58
N VAL A 228 -19.28 11.62 -12.17
CA VAL A 228 -18.79 11.74 -13.56
C VAL A 228 -17.29 11.43 -13.69
N PHE A 229 -16.53 11.62 -12.62
CA PHE A 229 -15.09 11.30 -12.63
C PHE A 229 -14.80 9.81 -12.36
N ASP A 230 -15.82 9.05 -11.90
CA ASP A 230 -15.68 7.61 -11.60
C ASP A 230 -15.94 6.71 -12.83
N SER A 231 -16.58 7.22 -13.89
CA SER A 231 -17.02 6.40 -15.03
C SER A 231 -15.90 6.02 -16.02
N VAL A 232 -14.77 6.72 -16.00
CA VAL A 232 -13.65 6.43 -16.91
C VAL A 232 -12.83 5.21 -16.45
N ALA A 233 -12.84 4.89 -15.16
CA ALA A 233 -12.12 3.71 -14.62
C ALA A 233 -12.88 2.38 -14.82
N SER A 234 -14.18 2.41 -15.12
CA SER A 234 -15.00 1.18 -15.26
C SER A 234 -15.13 0.66 -16.68
N GLU A 235 -14.81 1.44 -17.71
CA GLU A 235 -14.97 1.04 -19.12
C GLU A 235 -13.81 0.21 -19.69
N THR A 236 -12.65 0.13 -19.01
CA THR A 236 -11.52 -0.69 -19.50
C THR A 236 -11.63 -2.19 -19.20
N ASN A 237 -12.65 -2.64 -18.46
CA ASN A 237 -12.82 -4.07 -18.12
C ASN A 237 -13.98 -4.78 -18.80
N THR A 238 -14.66 -4.17 -19.81
CA THR A 238 -15.83 -4.80 -20.45
C THR A 238 -15.74 -4.87 -21.98
N VAL A 239 -14.53 -4.92 -22.55
CA VAL A 239 -14.35 -5.17 -23.99
C VAL A 239 -13.70 -6.52 -24.23
N GLN A 240 -14.39 -7.58 -23.78
CA GLN A 240 -14.32 -8.91 -24.41
C GLN A 240 -15.60 -9.68 -24.03
N ASN A 241 -16.60 -9.49 -24.83
CA ASN A 241 -17.72 -10.36 -25.20
C ASN A 241 -18.98 -9.54 -25.41
N THR A 242 -19.20 -9.14 -26.64
CA THR A 242 -20.50 -9.19 -27.35
C THR A 242 -20.39 -8.37 -28.63
N ALA A 243 -19.83 -8.97 -29.64
CA ALA A 243 -20.12 -8.55 -31.02
C ALA A 243 -21.36 -9.34 -31.46
N GLN A 244 -22.52 -8.75 -31.30
CA GLN A 244 -23.69 -8.93 -32.15
C GLN A 244 -24.95 -8.46 -31.40
N ALA A 245 -25.64 -7.57 -32.08
CA ALA A 245 -26.98 -7.03 -31.78
C ALA A 245 -27.00 -5.65 -31.09
N ASP A 246 -27.56 -4.75 -31.91
CA ASP A 246 -28.36 -3.57 -31.69
C ASP A 246 -27.80 -2.23 -32.20
N THR A 247 -27.82 -2.13 -33.54
CA THR A 247 -27.78 -0.87 -34.32
C THR A 247 -29.17 -0.22 -34.54
N ALA A 248 -30.01 -0.25 -33.47
CA ALA A 248 -31.37 0.32 -33.66
C ALA A 248 -31.86 1.27 -32.55
N ASN A 249 -31.07 1.55 -31.52
CA ASN A 249 -31.54 2.34 -30.36
C ASN A 249 -30.88 3.69 -30.14
N ASP A 250 -29.84 4.06 -30.93
CA ASP A 250 -29.14 5.35 -30.72
C ASP A 250 -29.81 6.58 -31.35
N ALA A 251 -30.76 6.36 -32.26
CA ALA A 251 -31.50 7.48 -32.89
C ALA A 251 -32.56 8.13 -31.98
N ASN A 252 -32.98 7.47 -30.89
CA ASN A 252 -33.99 8.04 -29.99
C ASN A 252 -33.37 8.75 -28.77
N LYS A 253 -32.11 8.56 -28.46
CA LYS A 253 -31.42 9.31 -27.37
C LYS A 253 -31.07 10.76 -27.75
N VAL A 254 -30.95 11.05 -29.02
CA VAL A 254 -30.62 12.39 -29.50
C VAL A 254 -31.82 13.35 -29.42
N ASN A 255 -33.07 12.83 -29.47
CA ASN A 255 -34.27 13.67 -29.44
C ASN A 255 -34.72 14.09 -28.02
N ASP A 256 -34.27 13.42 -26.94
CA ASP A 256 -34.56 13.82 -25.57
C ASP A 256 -33.63 14.94 -25.02
N ILE A 257 -32.56 15.25 -25.76
CA ILE A 257 -31.58 16.27 -25.39
C ILE A 257 -32.00 17.69 -25.83
N ALA A 258 -32.82 17.79 -26.88
CA ALA A 258 -33.20 19.07 -27.47
C ALA A 258 -34.00 20.03 -26.55
N PRO A 259 -34.88 19.60 -25.64
CA PRO A 259 -35.61 20.49 -24.73
C PRO A 259 -34.74 21.13 -23.66
N SER A 260 -33.71 20.43 -23.16
CA SER A 260 -32.81 20.90 -22.09
C SER A 260 -31.87 22.01 -22.58
N PHE A 261 -31.38 21.90 -23.82
CA PHE A 261 -30.53 22.93 -24.44
C PHE A 261 -31.31 24.21 -24.79
N ALA A 262 -32.58 24.11 -25.17
CA ALA A 262 -33.42 25.27 -25.45
C ALA A 262 -33.70 26.13 -24.22
N MET A 263 -33.72 25.53 -23.02
CA MET A 263 -33.98 26.25 -21.77
C MET A 263 -32.75 27.07 -21.30
N VAL A 264 -31.56 26.76 -21.74
CA VAL A 264 -30.29 27.41 -21.39
C VAL A 264 -29.93 28.57 -22.35
N ALA A 265 -30.61 28.71 -23.45
CA ALA A 265 -30.37 29.75 -24.45
C ALA A 265 -30.67 31.21 -23.94
N SER A 266 -31.19 31.38 -22.73
CA SER A 266 -31.28 32.69 -22.08
C SER A 266 -29.93 33.10 -21.46
N ALA A 267 -29.59 34.38 -21.50
CA ALA A 267 -28.36 34.92 -20.92
C ALA A 267 -28.19 34.58 -19.42
N ASP A 268 -29.27 34.42 -18.71
CA ASP A 268 -29.27 34.08 -17.27
C ASP A 268 -29.07 32.58 -17.02
N GLY A 269 -29.67 31.70 -17.88
CA GLY A 269 -29.44 30.26 -17.83
C GLY A 269 -28.00 29.87 -18.16
N ASN A 270 -27.41 30.56 -19.13
CA ASN A 270 -26.00 30.35 -19.48
C ASN A 270 -25.06 30.77 -18.31
N ARG A 271 -25.36 31.84 -17.59
CA ARG A 271 -24.56 32.26 -16.43
C ARG A 271 -24.66 31.26 -15.25
N GLU A 272 -25.83 30.70 -15.04
CA GLU A 272 -26.05 29.73 -13.98
C GLU A 272 -25.33 28.40 -14.27
N LEU A 273 -25.37 27.93 -15.53
CA LEU A 273 -24.63 26.78 -16.01
C LEU A 273 -23.11 26.97 -15.85
N VAL A 274 -22.56 28.09 -16.30
CA VAL A 274 -21.13 28.40 -16.15
C VAL A 274 -20.73 28.46 -14.69
N ARG A 275 -21.58 28.98 -13.81
CA ARG A 275 -21.37 29.02 -12.36
C ARG A 275 -21.31 27.60 -11.80
N SER A 276 -22.23 26.72 -12.17
CA SER A 276 -22.27 25.32 -11.76
C SER A 276 -21.00 24.59 -12.22
N LEU A 277 -20.62 24.71 -13.47
CA LEU A 277 -19.40 24.10 -14.03
C LEU A 277 -18.13 24.61 -13.35
N GLN A 278 -18.02 25.93 -13.13
CA GLN A 278 -16.89 26.52 -12.42
C GLN A 278 -16.81 26.01 -10.98
N GLN A 279 -17.93 25.87 -10.30
CA GLN A 279 -17.99 25.33 -8.94
C GLN A 279 -17.61 23.86 -8.92
N GLN A 280 -18.06 23.05 -9.87
CA GLN A 280 -17.69 21.63 -10.00
C GLN A 280 -16.19 21.47 -10.21
N LEU A 281 -15.61 22.22 -11.16
CA LEU A 281 -14.16 22.18 -11.41
C LEU A 281 -13.34 22.63 -10.19
N ASN A 282 -13.82 23.62 -9.45
CA ASN A 282 -13.17 24.05 -8.21
C ASN A 282 -13.22 22.96 -7.14
N ILE A 283 -14.38 22.37 -6.90
CA ILE A 283 -14.52 21.27 -5.91
C ILE A 283 -13.60 20.10 -6.28
N TYR A 284 -13.53 19.77 -7.58
CA TYR A 284 -12.62 18.74 -8.07
C TYR A 284 -11.15 19.07 -7.76
N LEU A 285 -10.69 20.26 -8.14
CA LEU A 285 -9.31 20.71 -7.90
C LEU A 285 -8.99 20.83 -6.39
N ASP A 286 -9.96 21.28 -5.57
CA ASP A 286 -9.82 21.33 -4.11
C ASP A 286 -9.69 19.94 -3.50
N LYS A 287 -10.49 18.96 -3.96
CA LYS A 287 -10.35 17.55 -3.53
C LYS A 287 -8.97 17.00 -3.87
N GLN A 288 -8.49 17.22 -5.10
CA GLN A 288 -7.16 16.79 -5.52
C GLN A 288 -6.06 17.44 -4.67
N ARG A 289 -6.17 18.74 -4.43
CA ARG A 289 -5.25 19.48 -3.57
C ARG A 289 -5.26 18.95 -2.13
N ALA A 290 -6.43 18.67 -1.57
CA ALA A 290 -6.56 18.11 -0.22
C ALA A 290 -5.92 16.71 -0.09
N SER A 291 -6.03 15.87 -1.13
CA SER A 291 -5.39 14.55 -1.15
C SER A 291 -3.86 14.62 -1.12
N MET A 292 -3.29 15.70 -1.64
CA MET A 292 -1.85 15.93 -1.70
C MET A 292 -1.28 16.58 -0.44
N LEU A 293 -2.00 17.54 0.14
CA LEU A 293 -1.54 18.31 1.31
C LEU A 293 -1.91 17.66 2.63
N GLY A 294 -3.02 16.92 2.66
CA GLY A 294 -3.64 16.44 3.90
C GLY A 294 -4.29 17.55 4.74
N PRO A 295 -4.95 17.19 5.83
CA PRO A 295 -5.59 18.17 6.74
C PRO A 295 -4.56 18.89 7.60
N ASP A 296 -4.88 20.12 7.99
CA ASP A 296 -4.11 20.86 8.99
C ASP A 296 -4.42 20.33 10.40
N LEU A 297 -3.47 19.56 10.96
CA LEU A 297 -3.52 19.00 12.31
C LEU A 297 -2.40 19.56 13.21
N SER A 298 -1.84 20.70 12.86
CA SER A 298 -0.70 21.31 13.55
C SER A 298 -0.96 21.75 14.98
N ASP A 299 -2.22 21.98 15.36
CA ASP A 299 -2.60 22.38 16.73
C ASP A 299 -2.92 21.16 17.61
N ARG A 300 -1.87 20.52 18.10
CA ARG A 300 -1.95 19.37 19.00
C ARG A 300 -2.73 19.64 20.28
N ARG A 301 -2.60 20.86 20.87
CA ARG A 301 -3.30 21.19 22.13
C ARG A 301 -4.80 21.22 21.94
N ASN A 302 -5.26 21.90 20.91
CA ASN A 302 -6.67 21.93 20.56
C ASN A 302 -7.21 20.55 20.20
N LEU A 303 -6.41 19.72 19.55
CA LEU A 303 -6.81 18.35 19.23
C LEU A 303 -6.98 17.49 20.49
N VAL A 304 -6.02 17.53 21.42
CA VAL A 304 -6.12 16.84 22.72
C VAL A 304 -7.33 17.30 23.52
N ASP A 305 -7.58 18.62 23.59
CA ASP A 305 -8.73 19.14 24.33
C ASP A 305 -10.05 18.76 23.65
N LYS A 306 -10.16 18.83 22.32
CA LYS A 306 -11.34 18.36 21.58
C LYS A 306 -11.63 16.89 21.84
N LEU A 307 -10.61 16.03 21.86
CA LEU A 307 -10.78 14.60 22.18
C LEU A 307 -11.34 14.41 23.58
N VAL A 308 -10.73 15.04 24.58
CA VAL A 308 -11.09 14.83 26.00
C VAL A 308 -12.48 15.39 26.34
N TYR A 309 -12.92 16.44 25.63
CA TYR A 309 -14.25 17.02 25.79
C TYR A 309 -15.28 16.51 24.77
N SER A 310 -14.90 15.53 23.91
CA SER A 310 -15.85 14.92 22.99
C SER A 310 -16.99 14.23 23.74
N PRO A 311 -18.27 14.41 23.31
CA PRO A 311 -19.38 13.63 23.85
C PRO A 311 -19.14 12.12 23.79
N ALA A 312 -18.43 11.65 22.78
CA ALA A 312 -18.22 10.23 22.51
C ALA A 312 -17.43 9.48 23.59
N ILE A 313 -16.55 10.15 24.32
CA ILE A 313 -15.81 9.52 25.44
C ILE A 313 -16.37 9.85 26.83
N LYS A 314 -17.42 10.66 26.89
CA LYS A 314 -18.00 11.10 28.17
C LYS A 314 -18.42 9.91 29.04
N HIS A 315 -19.12 8.93 28.45
CA HIS A 315 -19.55 7.73 29.18
C HIS A 315 -18.37 6.90 29.69
N ALA A 316 -17.28 6.78 28.91
CA ALA A 316 -16.10 6.08 29.35
C ALA A 316 -15.39 6.78 30.52
N ILE A 317 -15.39 8.11 30.57
CA ILE A 317 -14.86 8.90 31.69
C ILE A 317 -15.74 8.70 32.96
N GLU A 318 -17.07 8.74 32.82
CA GLU A 318 -17.99 8.53 33.93
C GLU A 318 -17.90 7.09 34.48
N ALA A 319 -17.79 6.09 33.60
CA ALA A 319 -17.61 4.70 34.00
C ALA A 319 -16.29 4.46 34.71
N GLU A 320 -15.19 5.06 34.24
CA GLU A 320 -13.87 5.00 34.91
C GLU A 320 -13.92 5.61 36.32
N ALA A 321 -14.55 6.79 36.43
CA ALA A 321 -14.72 7.48 37.72
C ALA A 321 -15.48 6.60 38.72
N ALA A 322 -16.58 5.97 38.26
CA ALA A 322 -17.37 5.06 39.07
C ALA A 322 -16.60 3.79 39.47
N ALA A 323 -15.87 3.17 38.53
CA ALA A 323 -15.11 1.95 38.75
C ALA A 323 -13.91 2.15 39.68
N SER A 324 -13.22 3.30 39.55
CA SER A 324 -12.03 3.62 40.35
C SER A 324 -12.35 4.38 41.66
N GLY A 325 -13.60 4.79 41.87
CA GLY A 325 -14.01 5.58 43.03
C GLY A 325 -13.44 7.03 43.06
N THR A 326 -13.02 7.51 41.88
CA THR A 326 -12.42 8.85 41.70
C THR A 326 -13.45 9.85 41.20
N SER A 327 -13.11 11.14 41.18
CA SER A 327 -13.98 12.16 40.62
C SER A 327 -13.94 12.11 39.06
N VAL A 328 -15.05 12.52 38.42
CA VAL A 328 -15.12 12.69 36.96
C VAL A 328 -14.01 13.64 36.44
N ARG A 329 -13.58 14.59 37.27
CA ARG A 329 -12.48 15.51 36.94
C ARG A 329 -11.15 14.76 36.88
N GLU A 330 -10.87 13.86 37.82
CA GLU A 330 -9.66 13.02 37.84
C GLU A 330 -9.65 12.02 36.69
N ALA A 331 -10.76 11.33 36.44
CA ALA A 331 -10.91 10.45 35.28
C ALA A 331 -10.71 11.20 33.95
N ARG A 332 -11.19 12.45 33.85
CA ARG A 332 -10.92 13.30 32.67
C ARG A 332 -9.46 13.70 32.56
N MET A 333 -8.79 13.98 33.66
CA MET A 333 -7.34 14.24 33.64
C MET A 333 -6.55 13.00 33.21
N LEU A 334 -6.98 11.80 33.60
CA LEU A 334 -6.41 10.54 33.13
C LEU A 334 -6.61 10.37 31.62
N ALA A 335 -7.82 10.62 31.12
CA ALA A 335 -8.10 10.62 29.67
C ALA A 335 -7.22 11.64 28.93
N LYS A 336 -6.99 12.83 29.50
CA LYS A 336 -6.05 13.82 28.94
C LYS A 336 -4.61 13.33 28.92
N GLY A 337 -4.19 12.58 29.94
CA GLY A 337 -2.91 11.88 29.96
C GLY A 337 -2.76 10.90 28.81
N TYR A 338 -3.77 10.05 28.60
CA TYR A 338 -3.80 9.10 27.48
C TYR A 338 -3.81 9.81 26.11
N ALA A 339 -4.60 10.84 25.94
CA ALA A 339 -4.60 11.62 24.71
C ALA A 339 -3.24 12.27 24.41
N ASN A 340 -2.57 12.81 25.43
CA ASN A 340 -1.20 13.34 25.29
C ASN A 340 -0.16 12.27 24.97
N GLU A 341 -0.35 11.06 25.44
CA GLU A 341 0.51 9.93 25.09
C GLU A 341 0.37 9.54 23.62
N MET A 342 -0.86 9.54 23.10
CA MET A 342 -1.20 9.06 21.75
C MET A 342 -0.94 10.09 20.66
N VAL A 343 -1.48 11.30 20.84
CA VAL A 343 -1.61 12.30 19.77
C VAL A 343 -0.25 12.73 19.22
N ASN A 344 -0.13 12.73 17.91
CA ASN A 344 1.05 13.21 17.19
C ASN A 344 1.23 14.74 17.34
N ASP A 345 2.37 15.25 16.86
CA ASP A 345 2.77 16.67 16.91
C ASP A 345 3.37 17.06 15.56
N TYR A 346 2.53 17.01 14.53
CA TYR A 346 2.95 17.16 13.14
C TYR A 346 3.73 18.45 12.91
N SER A 347 4.89 18.34 12.28
CA SER A 347 5.74 19.46 11.88
C SER A 347 6.26 19.28 10.46
N HIS A 348 5.89 20.16 9.57
CA HIS A 348 6.32 20.13 8.17
C HIS A 348 7.87 20.22 8.05
N SER A 349 8.52 20.99 8.90
CA SER A 349 9.98 21.12 8.90
C SER A 349 10.67 19.80 9.26
N ILE A 350 10.11 19.02 10.22
CA ILE A 350 10.60 17.70 10.59
C ILE A 350 10.39 16.72 9.44
N VAL A 351 9.20 16.68 8.84
CA VAL A 351 8.90 15.84 7.68
C VAL A 351 9.87 16.12 6.52
N ARG A 352 10.13 17.39 6.21
CA ARG A 352 11.07 17.76 5.17
C ARG A 352 12.52 17.35 5.50
N GLY A 353 12.91 17.46 6.76
CA GLY A 353 14.19 16.96 7.25
C GLY A 353 14.32 15.44 7.07
N PHE A 354 13.29 14.69 7.48
CA PHE A 354 13.20 13.25 7.27
C PHE A 354 13.26 12.87 5.79
N TYR A 355 12.52 13.55 4.94
CA TYR A 355 12.55 13.30 3.50
C TYR A 355 13.97 13.39 2.93
N LYS A 356 14.72 14.45 3.25
CA LYS A 356 16.12 14.60 2.78
C LYS A 356 17.02 13.49 3.34
N PHE A 357 16.86 13.17 4.63
CA PHE A 357 17.59 12.10 5.28
C PHE A 357 17.28 10.74 4.66
N LEU A 358 16.00 10.42 4.45
CA LEU A 358 15.57 9.15 3.85
C LEU A 358 16.00 9.05 2.39
N THR A 359 15.95 10.14 1.61
CA THR A 359 16.49 10.14 0.24
C THR A 359 17.97 9.75 0.26
N TRP A 360 18.77 10.35 1.15
CA TRP A 360 20.17 9.99 1.31
C TRP A 360 20.31 8.52 1.76
N LEU A 361 19.52 8.06 2.74
CA LEU A 361 19.56 6.70 3.26
C LEU A 361 19.30 5.66 2.15
N TRP A 362 18.20 5.80 1.43
CA TRP A 362 17.79 4.86 0.38
C TRP A 362 18.76 4.83 -0.80
N THR A 363 19.38 5.95 -1.14
CA THR A 363 20.37 6.02 -2.22
C THR A 363 21.76 5.54 -1.81
N GLN A 364 22.07 5.47 -0.52
CA GLN A 364 23.37 4.99 -0.02
C GLN A 364 23.36 3.51 0.37
N LEU A 365 22.25 3.04 0.95
CA LEU A 365 22.13 1.67 1.44
C LEU A 365 21.67 0.70 0.37
N TYR A 366 20.69 1.10 -0.42
CA TYR A 366 20.02 0.27 -1.43
C TYR A 366 20.36 0.76 -2.84
N ASP A 367 20.23 -0.13 -3.81
CA ASP A 367 20.41 0.21 -5.22
C ASP A 367 19.23 1.05 -5.73
N GLY A 368 18.04 0.93 -5.12
CA GLY A 368 16.85 1.70 -5.43
C GLY A 368 15.61 1.28 -4.65
N VAL A 369 14.52 2.01 -4.87
CA VAL A 369 13.18 1.66 -4.38
C VAL A 369 12.28 1.53 -5.60
N GLU A 370 11.83 0.31 -5.88
CA GLU A 370 10.89 0.00 -6.96
C GLU A 370 9.47 0.02 -6.43
N VAL A 371 8.59 0.77 -7.11
CA VAL A 371 7.22 1.01 -6.68
C VAL A 371 6.27 0.52 -7.77
N HIS A 372 5.38 -0.40 -7.39
CA HIS A 372 4.44 -1.04 -8.30
C HIS A 372 3.00 -0.70 -7.93
N HIS A 373 2.14 -0.55 -8.93
CA HIS A 373 0.69 -0.33 -8.81
C HIS A 373 0.28 0.92 -8.00
N PHE A 374 1.11 1.96 -7.96
CA PHE A 374 0.83 3.16 -7.17
C PHE A 374 -0.36 3.98 -7.71
N GLU A 375 -0.62 3.94 -9.02
CA GLU A 375 -1.67 4.74 -9.64
C GLU A 375 -3.05 4.42 -9.05
N ARG A 376 -3.32 3.16 -8.70
CA ARG A 376 -4.54 2.74 -7.99
C ARG A 376 -4.77 3.51 -6.69
N VAL A 377 -3.69 3.80 -5.97
CA VAL A 377 -3.76 4.57 -4.71
C VAL A 377 -4.04 6.03 -4.99
N ARG A 378 -3.43 6.58 -6.04
CA ARG A 378 -3.62 7.98 -6.44
C ARG A 378 -5.05 8.25 -6.85
N GLU A 379 -5.65 7.37 -7.64
CA GLU A 379 -7.04 7.48 -8.11
C GLU A 379 -8.03 7.54 -6.94
N LEU A 380 -7.79 6.77 -5.89
CA LEU A 380 -8.67 6.70 -4.73
C LEU A 380 -8.48 7.84 -3.72
N ALA A 381 -7.33 8.51 -3.73
CA ALA A 381 -6.95 9.45 -2.67
C ALA A 381 -7.87 10.67 -2.52
N ALA A 382 -8.54 11.09 -3.61
CA ALA A 382 -9.45 12.23 -3.60
C ALA A 382 -10.80 11.90 -2.96
N ASP A 383 -11.32 10.68 -3.16
CA ASP A 383 -12.70 10.30 -2.84
C ASP A 383 -12.83 9.35 -1.65
N TYR A 384 -11.76 8.64 -1.30
CA TYR A 384 -11.75 7.65 -0.22
C TYR A 384 -10.82 8.04 0.93
N GLU A 385 -11.11 7.51 2.10
CA GLU A 385 -10.22 7.55 3.25
C GLU A 385 -9.26 6.35 3.18
N LEU A 386 -7.98 6.62 2.95
CA LEU A 386 -6.98 5.58 2.70
C LEU A 386 -6.42 5.02 4.00
N ILE A 387 -6.57 3.71 4.18
CA ILE A 387 -5.97 2.96 5.27
C ILE A 387 -4.91 2.02 4.70
N TYR A 388 -3.65 2.40 4.85
CA TYR A 388 -2.52 1.56 4.41
C TYR A 388 -2.28 0.42 5.39
N VAL A 389 -2.28 -0.80 4.87
CA VAL A 389 -2.06 -2.02 5.67
C VAL A 389 -0.90 -2.80 5.08
N PRO A 390 0.35 -2.42 5.38
CA PRO A 390 1.53 -3.12 4.89
C PRO A 390 1.83 -4.39 5.66
N CYS A 391 2.53 -5.35 5.01
CA CYS A 391 3.22 -6.41 5.71
C CYS A 391 4.39 -5.83 6.51
N HIS A 392 4.77 -6.51 7.61
CA HIS A 392 5.80 -6.00 8.51
C HIS A 392 7.09 -6.83 8.48
N ARG A 393 8.11 -6.32 7.82
CA ARG A 393 9.39 -6.99 7.56
C ARG A 393 10.56 -6.40 8.36
N SER A 394 10.62 -5.07 8.42
CA SER A 394 11.75 -4.32 8.97
C SER A 394 11.28 -3.16 9.86
N HIS A 395 12.17 -2.65 10.71
CA HIS A 395 11.94 -1.40 11.46
C HIS A 395 11.83 -0.16 10.58
N VAL A 396 12.22 -0.25 9.31
CA VAL A 396 12.19 0.89 8.39
C VAL A 396 10.99 0.87 7.43
N ASP A 397 10.09 -0.10 7.56
CA ASP A 397 8.93 -0.26 6.66
C ASP A 397 8.06 1.01 6.63
N TYR A 398 7.69 1.54 7.81
CA TYR A 398 6.88 2.75 7.91
C TYR A 398 7.59 4.00 7.38
N LEU A 399 8.91 4.04 7.47
CA LEU A 399 9.70 5.13 6.88
C LEU A 399 9.73 5.01 5.35
N LEU A 400 9.82 3.79 4.83
CA LEU A 400 9.80 3.52 3.40
C LEU A 400 8.46 3.92 2.79
N LEU A 401 7.35 3.43 3.35
CA LEU A 401 6.01 3.71 2.84
C LEU A 401 5.71 5.21 2.89
N SER A 402 5.94 5.85 4.04
CA SER A 402 5.79 7.30 4.19
C SER A 402 6.65 8.08 3.19
N TYR A 403 7.91 7.65 2.96
CA TYR A 403 8.81 8.26 1.98
C TYR A 403 8.26 8.15 0.55
N VAL A 404 7.80 6.98 0.14
CA VAL A 404 7.26 6.75 -1.21
C VAL A 404 5.98 7.55 -1.41
N ILE A 405 5.04 7.54 -0.47
CA ILE A 405 3.80 8.31 -0.53
C ILE A 405 4.12 9.81 -0.69
N TYR A 406 5.05 10.32 0.13
CA TYR A 406 5.52 11.69 0.03
C TYR A 406 6.14 12.00 -1.33
N MET A 407 7.02 11.13 -1.84
CA MET A 407 7.66 11.29 -3.15
C MET A 407 6.68 11.32 -4.31
N ARG A 408 5.61 10.53 -4.20
CA ARG A 408 4.56 10.38 -5.22
C ARG A 408 3.45 11.43 -5.12
N GLY A 409 3.58 12.39 -4.20
CA GLY A 409 2.70 13.56 -4.17
C GLY A 409 1.48 13.45 -3.28
N LEU A 410 1.24 12.34 -2.58
CA LEU A 410 0.11 12.19 -1.68
C LEU A 410 0.43 12.60 -0.24
N SER A 411 -0.63 12.85 0.54
CA SER A 411 -0.54 13.11 1.97
C SER A 411 0.07 11.92 2.69
N ILE A 412 1.02 12.18 3.59
CA ILE A 412 1.71 11.13 4.35
C ILE A 412 0.73 10.51 5.34
N PRO A 413 0.65 9.17 5.43
CA PRO A 413 -0.20 8.51 6.40
C PRO A 413 0.29 8.72 7.83
N TYR A 414 -0.64 8.80 8.78
CA TYR A 414 -0.35 8.79 10.19
C TYR A 414 -0.12 7.36 10.66
N VAL A 415 1.07 7.12 11.20
CA VAL A 415 1.56 5.78 11.51
C VAL A 415 1.25 5.40 12.96
N ALA A 416 0.54 4.30 13.14
CA ALA A 416 0.33 3.68 14.46
C ALA A 416 1.62 3.00 14.93
N ALA A 417 2.36 3.65 15.80
CA ALA A 417 3.63 3.17 16.32
C ALA A 417 3.48 2.59 17.74
N GLY A 418 4.25 1.56 18.07
CA GLY A 418 4.29 1.03 19.44
C GLY A 418 5.01 1.99 20.41
N ASP A 419 4.53 2.06 21.66
CA ASP A 419 5.07 2.88 22.74
C ASP A 419 6.58 2.68 23.01
N ASN A 420 7.14 1.54 22.62
CA ASN A 420 8.57 1.25 22.71
C ASN A 420 9.45 2.13 21.80
N LEU A 421 8.86 2.82 20.81
CA LEU A 421 9.56 3.79 19.96
C LEU A 421 9.52 5.22 20.53
N ASP A 422 8.71 5.47 21.56
CA ASP A 422 8.65 6.77 22.25
C ASP A 422 9.79 6.94 23.27
N VAL A 423 11.02 6.84 22.74
CA VAL A 423 12.24 7.04 23.52
C VAL A 423 12.78 8.46 23.37
N PRO A 424 13.60 8.95 24.33
CA PRO A 424 14.20 10.28 24.25
C PRO A 424 14.87 10.53 22.89
N VAL A 425 14.67 11.71 22.33
CA VAL A 425 15.15 12.20 21.02
C VAL A 425 14.39 11.60 19.83
N LEU A 426 14.27 10.27 19.73
CA LEU A 426 13.61 9.60 18.61
C LEU A 426 12.08 9.75 18.68
N GLY A 427 11.50 9.58 19.87
CA GLY A 427 10.05 9.68 20.08
C GLY A 427 9.47 11.02 19.62
N PRO A 428 9.96 12.16 20.15
CA PRO A 428 9.52 13.47 19.67
C PRO A 428 9.72 13.70 18.17
N LEU A 429 10.83 13.18 17.62
CA LEU A 429 11.14 13.32 16.19
C LEU A 429 10.13 12.54 15.32
N LEU A 430 9.84 11.27 15.65
CA LEU A 430 8.84 10.46 14.95
C LEU A 430 7.43 11.04 15.12
N ARG A 431 7.09 11.53 16.32
CA ARG A 431 5.82 12.21 16.61
C ARG A 431 5.64 13.45 15.75
N GLY A 432 6.70 14.24 15.58
CA GLY A 432 6.71 15.40 14.69
C GLY A 432 6.66 15.03 13.21
N ALA A 433 7.05 13.80 12.86
CA ALA A 433 7.01 13.32 11.48
C ALA A 433 5.66 12.74 11.08
N VAL A 434 4.86 12.15 11.90
CA VAL A 434 3.48 11.66 11.70
C VAL A 434 3.12 10.48 12.62
N ALA A 435 4.04 9.96 13.43
CA ALA A 435 3.75 8.83 14.30
C ALA A 435 2.80 9.23 15.44
N PHE A 436 1.84 8.37 15.73
CA PHE A 436 1.07 8.40 16.96
C PHE A 436 1.32 7.10 17.73
N TYR A 437 1.34 7.17 19.07
CA TYR A 437 1.79 6.05 19.86
C TYR A 437 0.65 5.25 20.47
N ILE A 438 0.77 3.92 20.40
CA ILE A 438 -0.18 2.99 21.00
C ILE A 438 0.55 2.01 21.92
N ARG A 439 -0.07 1.68 23.05
CA ARG A 439 0.43 0.67 23.97
C ARG A 439 0.34 -0.72 23.34
N ARG A 440 1.30 -1.57 23.58
CA ARG A 440 1.31 -2.96 23.07
C ARG A 440 0.16 -3.81 23.59
N SER A 441 -0.33 -3.51 24.78
CA SER A 441 -1.48 -4.16 25.39
C SER A 441 -2.27 -3.12 26.17
N PHE A 442 -3.52 -2.95 25.79
CA PHE A 442 -4.50 -2.10 26.49
C PHE A 442 -5.77 -2.88 26.81
N ARG A 443 -5.72 -4.23 26.73
CA ARG A 443 -6.82 -5.12 27.12
C ARG A 443 -7.15 -4.88 28.59
N GLY A 444 -8.43 -4.61 28.90
CA GLY A 444 -8.89 -4.29 30.26
C GLY A 444 -8.82 -2.81 30.63
N ASN A 445 -8.30 -1.90 29.77
CA ASN A 445 -8.36 -0.47 30.00
C ASN A 445 -9.38 0.18 29.06
N ALA A 446 -10.63 0.25 29.51
CA ALA A 446 -11.75 0.75 28.72
C ALA A 446 -11.60 2.23 28.36
N LEU A 447 -11.14 3.08 29.30
CA LEU A 447 -10.93 4.51 29.06
C LEU A 447 -9.84 4.76 28.02
N TYR A 448 -8.72 4.04 28.08
CA TYR A 448 -7.66 4.13 27.06
C TYR A 448 -8.19 3.76 25.68
N THR A 449 -8.95 2.66 25.61
CA THR A 449 -9.55 2.19 24.35
C THR A 449 -10.55 3.21 23.79
N ALA A 450 -11.36 3.86 24.62
CA ALA A 450 -12.29 4.89 24.21
C ALA A 450 -11.57 6.12 23.62
N VAL A 451 -10.50 6.58 24.29
CA VAL A 451 -9.67 7.70 23.80
C VAL A 451 -9.02 7.35 22.46
N LEU A 452 -8.49 6.13 22.31
CA LEU A 452 -7.87 5.69 21.05
C LEU A 452 -8.89 5.60 19.90
N ARG A 453 -10.09 5.04 20.16
CA ARG A 453 -11.17 4.97 19.17
C ARG A 453 -11.60 6.34 18.70
N GLU A 454 -11.75 7.29 19.62
CA GLU A 454 -12.14 8.66 19.29
C GLU A 454 -11.05 9.40 18.52
N TYR A 455 -9.77 9.13 18.84
CA TYR A 455 -8.65 9.68 18.08
C TYR A 455 -8.62 9.12 16.65
N MET A 456 -8.76 7.81 16.48
CA MET A 456 -8.87 7.17 15.16
C MET A 456 -10.05 7.74 14.35
N HIS A 457 -11.22 7.88 14.98
CA HIS A 457 -12.40 8.49 14.35
C HIS A 457 -12.14 9.93 13.92
N THR A 458 -11.44 10.71 14.75
CA THR A 458 -11.07 12.10 14.43
C THR A 458 -10.13 12.17 13.23
N LEU A 459 -9.15 11.26 13.12
CA LEU A 459 -8.26 11.20 11.95
C LEU A 459 -9.05 10.86 10.68
N ILE A 460 -9.86 9.82 10.71
CA ILE A 460 -10.68 9.36 9.58
C ILE A 460 -11.66 10.46 9.13
N THR A 461 -12.37 11.11 10.03
CA THR A 461 -13.33 12.17 9.67
C THR A 461 -12.66 13.44 9.16
N ARG A 462 -11.37 13.61 9.37
CA ARG A 462 -10.58 14.73 8.83
C ARG A 462 -9.84 14.38 7.54
N ASN A 463 -10.14 13.25 6.92
CA ASN A 463 -9.48 12.76 5.72
C ASN A 463 -7.95 12.64 5.90
N THR A 464 -7.54 12.05 7.02
CA THR A 464 -6.13 11.82 7.34
C THR A 464 -5.80 10.35 7.05
N PRO A 465 -5.02 10.03 6.02
CA PRO A 465 -4.62 8.65 5.75
C PRO A 465 -3.92 8.03 6.96
N ILE A 466 -4.17 6.75 7.21
CA ILE A 466 -3.62 6.05 8.36
C ILE A 466 -2.84 4.82 7.89
N GLU A 467 -1.74 4.52 8.58
CA GLU A 467 -0.94 3.31 8.38
C GLU A 467 -0.86 2.52 9.67
N TYR A 468 -1.16 1.24 9.60
CA TYR A 468 -0.90 0.30 10.69
C TYR A 468 -0.58 -1.10 10.19
N PHE A 469 0.27 -1.79 10.96
CA PHE A 469 0.68 -3.16 10.67
C PHE A 469 -0.29 -4.15 11.32
N ILE A 470 -1.12 -4.79 10.51
CA ILE A 470 -2.12 -5.74 10.99
C ILE A 470 -1.50 -6.97 11.66
N GLU A 471 -0.27 -7.32 11.32
CA GLU A 471 0.50 -8.40 11.93
C GLU A 471 0.86 -8.12 13.41
N GLY A 472 0.88 -6.85 13.81
CA GLY A 472 1.22 -6.41 15.17
C GLY A 472 2.64 -6.77 15.63
N GLY A 473 3.50 -7.19 14.71
CA GLY A 473 4.91 -7.48 14.93
C GLY A 473 5.61 -7.84 13.63
N ARG A 474 6.95 -7.74 13.60
CA ARG A 474 7.75 -8.06 12.40
C ARG A 474 7.87 -9.58 12.21
N SER A 475 7.72 -10.03 10.99
CA SER A 475 8.05 -11.40 10.59
C SER A 475 9.56 -11.66 10.72
N ARG A 476 9.95 -12.77 11.36
CA ARG A 476 11.33 -13.24 11.45
C ARG A 476 11.64 -14.34 10.45
N SER A 477 10.61 -15.03 10.01
CA SER A 477 10.74 -16.14 9.05
C SER A 477 10.53 -15.71 7.60
N GLY A 478 10.08 -14.47 7.34
CA GLY A 478 9.72 -13.98 6.01
C GLY A 478 8.28 -14.31 5.59
N ARG A 479 7.55 -15.12 6.37
CA ARG A 479 6.12 -15.40 6.16
C ARG A 479 5.26 -14.31 6.77
N LEU A 480 4.04 -14.11 6.26
CA LEU A 480 3.07 -13.23 6.90
C LEU A 480 2.63 -13.82 8.24
N LEU A 481 2.46 -12.96 9.24
CA LEU A 481 1.94 -13.37 10.54
C LEU A 481 0.42 -13.27 10.58
N PRO A 482 -0.27 -14.05 11.46
CA PRO A 482 -1.71 -13.94 11.65
C PRO A 482 -2.14 -12.52 11.99
N PRO A 483 -3.22 -12.02 11.36
CA PRO A 483 -3.68 -10.65 11.57
C PRO A 483 -4.26 -10.44 12.96
N LYS A 484 -4.02 -9.27 13.55
CA LYS A 484 -4.61 -8.79 14.82
C LYS A 484 -5.71 -7.78 14.51
N MET A 485 -6.92 -8.10 14.88
CA MET A 485 -8.12 -7.37 14.46
C MET A 485 -8.35 -6.03 15.18
N GLY A 486 -7.57 -5.69 16.22
CA GLY A 486 -7.85 -4.52 17.06
C GLY A 486 -7.94 -3.19 16.32
N MET A 487 -6.93 -2.84 15.52
CA MET A 487 -6.92 -1.59 14.74
C MET A 487 -7.96 -1.62 13.61
N LEU A 488 -8.11 -2.77 12.97
CA LEU A 488 -9.11 -2.99 11.92
C LEU A 488 -10.53 -2.79 12.47
N ALA A 489 -10.84 -3.37 13.63
CA ALA A 489 -12.13 -3.19 14.31
C ALA A 489 -12.39 -1.73 14.67
N MET A 490 -11.36 -0.96 15.08
CA MET A 490 -11.50 0.47 15.36
C MET A 490 -11.77 1.28 14.09
N THR A 491 -11.16 0.92 12.97
CA THR A 491 -11.40 1.55 11.67
C THR A 491 -12.85 1.29 11.20
N VAL A 492 -13.31 0.04 11.27
CA VAL A 492 -14.70 -0.33 10.95
C VAL A 492 -15.68 0.39 11.88
N HIS A 493 -15.42 0.40 13.19
CA HIS A 493 -16.24 1.13 14.17
C HIS A 493 -16.34 2.62 13.82
N SER A 494 -15.26 3.24 13.35
CA SER A 494 -15.27 4.63 12.91
C SER A 494 -16.19 4.85 11.71
N GLN A 495 -16.12 3.99 10.70
CA GLN A 495 -16.97 4.07 9.51
C GLN A 495 -18.46 3.93 9.87
N LEU A 496 -18.79 3.05 10.83
CA LEU A 496 -20.17 2.82 11.26
C LEU A 496 -20.74 3.97 12.11
N ARG A 497 -19.91 4.89 12.61
CA ARG A 497 -20.32 6.08 13.35
C ARG A 497 -20.66 7.28 12.46
N ARG A 498 -20.36 7.32 11.23
CA ARG A 498 -20.47 8.40 10.24
C ARG A 498 -19.13 9.06 9.93
N THR A 499 -18.73 8.92 8.70
CA THR A 499 -17.51 9.51 8.13
C THR A 499 -17.85 10.38 6.92
N ASN A 500 -16.92 11.26 6.55
CA ASN A 500 -17.10 12.16 5.40
C ASN A 500 -16.84 11.43 4.07
N LYS A 501 -15.91 10.45 4.09
CA LYS A 501 -15.54 9.64 2.94
C LYS A 501 -15.65 8.15 3.30
N PRO A 502 -15.95 7.27 2.33
CA PRO A 502 -15.89 5.84 2.55
C PRO A 502 -14.44 5.38 2.75
N VAL A 503 -14.25 4.40 3.63
CA VAL A 503 -12.95 3.81 3.92
C VAL A 503 -12.58 2.77 2.87
N VAL A 504 -11.32 2.81 2.43
CA VAL A 504 -10.69 1.77 1.60
C VAL A 504 -9.37 1.32 2.23
N PHE A 505 -9.18 0.00 2.32
CA PHE A 505 -7.92 -0.58 2.77
C PHE A 505 -7.00 -0.79 1.58
N ILE A 506 -5.72 -0.42 1.75
CA ILE A 506 -4.67 -0.56 0.75
C ILE A 506 -3.67 -1.62 1.25
N PRO A 507 -3.87 -2.91 0.91
CA PRO A 507 -2.91 -3.95 1.22
C PRO A 507 -1.58 -3.64 0.54
N THR A 508 -0.46 -3.66 1.28
CA THR A 508 0.82 -3.23 0.72
C THR A 508 1.89 -4.28 1.00
N TYR A 509 2.50 -4.79 -0.07
CA TYR A 509 3.63 -5.69 0.02
C TYR A 509 4.93 -4.89 0.08
N ILE A 510 5.81 -5.25 1.03
CA ILE A 510 7.17 -4.72 1.14
C ILE A 510 8.15 -5.88 1.01
N GLY A 511 9.05 -5.82 0.04
CA GLY A 511 10.06 -6.81 -0.22
C GLY A 511 11.46 -6.22 -0.19
N TYR A 512 12.40 -6.89 0.50
CA TYR A 512 13.80 -6.53 0.54
C TYR A 512 14.63 -7.64 -0.09
N GLU A 513 15.60 -7.29 -0.92
CA GLU A 513 16.58 -8.26 -1.43
C GLU A 513 17.66 -8.57 -0.40
N ARG A 514 17.87 -7.67 0.54
CA ARG A 514 18.63 -7.91 1.75
C ARG A 514 18.06 -7.07 2.90
N ILE A 515 17.83 -7.71 4.05
CA ILE A 515 17.26 -7.05 5.23
C ILE A 515 18.38 -6.70 6.22
N MET A 516 18.31 -5.50 6.81
CA MET A 516 19.33 -5.01 7.73
C MET A 516 19.40 -5.83 9.01
N GLU A 517 18.26 -6.30 9.49
CA GLU A 517 18.12 -7.10 10.72
C GLU A 517 18.35 -8.59 10.53
N GLY A 518 18.78 -9.06 9.35
CA GLY A 518 18.85 -10.49 9.01
C GLY A 518 19.67 -11.33 10.00
N GLY A 519 20.81 -10.82 10.47
CA GLY A 519 21.63 -11.49 11.49
C GLY A 519 20.94 -11.61 12.84
N THR A 520 20.19 -10.60 13.25
CA THR A 520 19.42 -10.57 14.50
C THR A 520 18.25 -11.53 14.42
N TYR A 521 17.52 -11.58 13.29
CA TYR A 521 16.38 -12.48 13.10
C TYR A 521 16.77 -13.95 13.19
N VAL A 522 17.87 -14.33 12.52
CA VAL A 522 18.43 -15.69 12.64
C VAL A 522 18.81 -16.01 14.09
N GLY A 523 19.39 -15.05 14.82
CA GLY A 523 19.72 -15.21 16.23
C GLY A 523 18.50 -15.39 17.12
N GLU A 524 17.46 -14.58 16.93
CA GLU A 524 16.19 -14.67 17.66
C GLU A 524 15.47 -16.00 17.41
N LEU A 525 15.41 -16.47 16.15
CA LEU A 525 14.85 -17.77 15.80
C LEU A 525 15.58 -18.92 16.52
N LYS A 526 16.90 -18.85 16.63
CA LYS A 526 17.74 -19.80 17.37
C LYS A 526 17.68 -19.64 18.91
N GLY A 527 16.77 -18.81 19.45
CA GLY A 527 16.51 -18.64 20.87
C GLY A 527 17.34 -17.60 21.60
N LYS A 528 18.10 -16.76 20.89
CA LYS A 528 18.76 -15.62 21.52
C LYS A 528 17.72 -14.62 22.05
N PRO A 529 17.97 -13.97 23.19
CA PRO A 529 17.07 -12.96 23.71
C PRO A 529 16.96 -11.78 22.71
N LYS A 530 15.77 -11.17 22.62
CA LYS A 530 15.56 -9.97 21.82
C LYS A 530 16.46 -8.85 22.30
N GLU A 531 17.37 -8.40 21.46
CA GLU A 531 18.15 -7.19 21.70
C GLU A 531 17.29 -5.96 21.39
N SER A 532 17.48 -4.89 22.18
CA SER A 532 16.85 -3.60 21.89
C SER A 532 17.57 -2.97 20.69
N GLU A 533 17.04 -3.22 19.51
CA GLU A 533 17.54 -2.62 18.27
C GLU A 533 17.20 -1.13 18.29
N SER A 534 18.20 -0.27 18.16
CA SER A 534 18.03 1.16 18.09
C SER A 534 18.25 1.62 16.65
N LEU A 535 17.34 2.46 16.11
CA LEU A 535 17.54 3.17 14.84
C LEU A 535 18.87 3.98 14.84
N ILE A 536 19.39 4.32 16.01
CA ILE A 536 20.70 4.95 16.20
C ILE A 536 21.85 3.98 15.82
N GLY A 537 21.65 2.68 15.97
CA GLY A 537 22.60 1.65 15.51
C GLY A 537 22.73 1.67 13.97
N LEU A 538 21.64 1.95 13.24
CA LEU A 538 21.62 2.10 11.79
C LEU A 538 22.48 3.27 11.30
N LEU A 539 22.50 4.38 12.03
CA LEU A 539 23.33 5.57 11.72
C LEU A 539 24.83 5.29 11.87
N LYS A 540 25.23 4.38 12.75
CA LYS A 540 26.64 3.99 12.94
C LYS A 540 27.13 3.07 11.80
N VAL A 541 26.25 2.27 11.22
CA VAL A 541 26.54 1.40 10.09
C VAL A 541 26.82 2.21 8.83
N GLY A 542 26.20 3.41 8.65
CA GLY A 542 26.32 4.26 7.46
C GLY A 542 27.71 4.79 7.11
N ARG A 543 28.72 4.64 7.96
CA ARG A 543 30.09 5.16 7.69
C ARG A 543 31.02 4.21 6.92
N LYS A 544 30.63 2.93 6.67
CA LYS A 544 31.47 1.90 6.01
C LYS A 544 30.71 1.03 5.02
N ILE A 545 29.69 1.55 4.34
CA ILE A 545 28.78 0.72 3.57
C ILE A 545 29.19 0.68 2.11
N GLU A 546 29.52 -0.53 1.65
CA GLU A 546 29.36 -0.95 0.27
C GLU A 546 27.85 -1.09 -0.02
N ARG A 547 27.38 -0.71 -1.21
CA ARG A 547 26.00 -0.94 -1.68
C ARG A 547 25.75 -2.44 -1.90
N ILE A 548 25.43 -3.16 -0.83
CA ILE A 548 25.24 -4.63 -0.85
C ILE A 548 23.82 -5.05 -0.47
N PHE A 549 22.87 -4.09 -0.37
CA PHE A 549 21.51 -4.40 0.08
C PHE A 549 20.53 -4.65 -1.07
N GLY A 550 20.93 -4.42 -2.32
CA GLY A 550 20.07 -4.63 -3.49
C GLY A 550 18.89 -3.64 -3.54
N ASN A 551 17.81 -4.02 -4.20
CA ASN A 551 16.61 -3.21 -4.33
C ASN A 551 15.63 -3.44 -3.16
N VAL A 552 14.78 -2.44 -2.94
CA VAL A 552 13.58 -2.54 -2.11
C VAL A 552 12.36 -2.41 -3.00
N HIS A 553 11.40 -3.29 -2.83
CA HIS A 553 10.17 -3.31 -3.62
C HIS A 553 8.98 -2.95 -2.74
N LEU A 554 8.17 -2.00 -3.20
CA LEU A 554 6.92 -1.61 -2.60
C LEU A 554 5.80 -1.81 -3.62
N SER A 555 4.88 -2.74 -3.36
CA SER A 555 3.79 -3.06 -4.27
C SER A 555 2.43 -2.86 -3.59
N PHE A 556 1.57 -2.05 -4.20
CA PHE A 556 0.22 -1.78 -3.70
C PHE A 556 -0.75 -2.78 -4.30
N GLY A 557 -1.32 -3.64 -3.46
CA GLY A 557 -2.29 -4.64 -3.87
C GLY A 557 -3.64 -4.02 -4.24
N THR A 558 -4.50 -4.83 -4.84
CA THR A 558 -5.87 -4.42 -5.17
C THR A 558 -6.58 -3.88 -3.93
N PRO A 559 -7.11 -2.65 -3.96
CA PRO A 559 -7.81 -2.03 -2.86
C PRO A 559 -9.03 -2.83 -2.38
N LEU A 560 -9.35 -2.73 -1.10
CA LEU A 560 -10.49 -3.40 -0.48
C LEU A 560 -11.46 -2.34 0.06
N HIS A 561 -12.59 -2.15 -0.63
CA HIS A 561 -13.59 -1.18 -0.23
C HIS A 561 -14.42 -1.71 0.94
N LEU A 562 -14.46 -0.96 2.05
CA LEU A 562 -15.24 -1.37 3.23
C LEU A 562 -16.74 -1.46 2.93
N SER A 563 -17.25 -0.63 2.00
CA SER A 563 -18.64 -0.67 1.51
C SER A 563 -19.04 -2.03 0.98
N ASP A 564 -18.15 -2.72 0.25
CA ASP A 564 -18.45 -4.02 -0.36
C ASP A 564 -18.60 -5.11 0.71
N PHE A 565 -17.77 -5.03 1.77
CA PHE A 565 -17.89 -5.93 2.92
C PHE A 565 -19.16 -5.64 3.72
N MET A 566 -19.51 -4.36 3.93
CA MET A 566 -20.74 -3.98 4.62
C MET A 566 -21.96 -4.51 3.86
N GLN A 567 -21.98 -4.40 2.54
CA GLN A 567 -23.04 -4.96 1.71
C GLN A 567 -23.08 -6.49 1.79
N LYS A 568 -21.93 -7.16 1.68
CA LYS A 568 -21.82 -8.63 1.72
C LYS A 568 -22.30 -9.22 3.05
N PHE A 569 -22.02 -8.55 4.16
CA PHE A 569 -22.38 -9.00 5.52
C PHE A 569 -23.68 -8.40 6.04
N ASP A 570 -24.38 -7.62 5.22
CA ASP A 570 -25.62 -6.94 5.59
C ASP A 570 -25.44 -6.08 6.86
N VAL A 571 -24.38 -5.27 6.87
CA VAL A 571 -24.08 -4.31 7.95
C VAL A 571 -24.44 -2.91 7.47
N PRO A 572 -25.46 -2.26 8.07
CA PRO A 572 -25.89 -0.96 7.59
C PRO A 572 -24.90 0.16 7.94
N ALA A 573 -24.77 1.14 7.04
CA ALA A 573 -24.00 2.33 7.30
C ALA A 573 -24.62 3.15 8.44
N ASN A 574 -23.78 3.88 9.19
CA ASN A 574 -24.22 4.71 10.33
C ASN A 574 -25.02 3.95 11.39
N SER A 575 -24.73 2.65 11.57
CA SER A 575 -25.43 1.80 12.54
C SER A 575 -25.02 2.02 13.98
N LEU A 576 -23.90 2.71 14.21
CA LEU A 576 -23.42 3.05 15.57
C LEU A 576 -23.74 4.50 15.93
N PRO A 577 -24.04 4.79 17.22
CA PRO A 577 -24.23 6.14 17.71
C PRO A 577 -22.97 7.01 17.49
N ALA A 578 -23.16 8.21 16.96
CA ALA A 578 -22.05 9.12 16.68
C ALA A 578 -21.37 9.64 17.97
N ASP A 579 -22.10 9.67 19.08
CA ASP A 579 -21.70 10.25 20.38
C ASP A 579 -21.17 9.19 21.36
N ARG A 580 -20.91 7.94 20.92
CA ARG A 580 -20.40 6.86 21.79
C ARG A 580 -19.27 6.08 21.13
N THR A 581 -18.23 5.76 21.93
CA THR A 581 -17.09 4.92 21.51
C THR A 581 -17.13 3.52 22.12
N ASP A 582 -17.94 3.31 23.13
CA ASP A 582 -17.99 2.08 23.94
C ASP A 582 -18.96 1.04 23.40
N THR A 583 -19.76 1.36 22.38
CA THR A 583 -20.68 0.42 21.75
C THR A 583 -19.90 -0.77 21.15
N PRO A 584 -20.15 -2.01 21.59
CA PRO A 584 -19.50 -3.19 21.03
C PRO A 584 -19.99 -3.44 19.59
N LEU A 585 -19.13 -4.06 18.80
CA LEU A 585 -19.53 -4.58 17.49
C LEU A 585 -20.36 -5.85 17.71
N ASP A 586 -21.40 -6.00 16.93
CA ASP A 586 -22.19 -7.24 16.92
C ASP A 586 -21.44 -8.40 16.27
N ASP A 587 -22.01 -9.61 16.34
CA ASP A 587 -21.38 -10.82 15.80
C ASP A 587 -21.19 -10.75 14.28
N LYS A 588 -22.15 -10.17 13.54
CA LYS A 588 -22.03 -9.98 12.09
C LYS A 588 -20.88 -9.06 11.74
N THR A 589 -20.77 -7.93 12.40
CA THR A 589 -19.70 -6.96 12.20
C THR A 589 -18.36 -7.54 12.62
N SER A 590 -18.30 -8.31 13.69
CA SER A 590 -17.08 -9.01 14.13
C SER A 590 -16.63 -10.03 13.09
N ALA A 591 -17.52 -10.83 12.54
CA ALA A 591 -17.23 -11.77 11.45
C ALA A 591 -16.78 -11.05 10.16
N MET A 592 -17.37 -9.89 9.87
CA MET A 592 -16.92 -9.03 8.77
C MET A 592 -15.48 -8.55 8.99
N VAL A 593 -15.13 -8.07 10.18
CA VAL A 593 -13.77 -7.63 10.54
C VAL A 593 -12.76 -8.77 10.35
N ASP A 594 -13.08 -9.99 10.81
CA ASP A 594 -12.22 -11.16 10.63
C ASP A 594 -12.03 -11.50 9.16
N ASN A 595 -13.11 -11.43 8.36
CA ASN A 595 -13.04 -11.67 6.92
C ASN A 595 -12.16 -10.61 6.22
N ILE A 596 -12.30 -9.32 6.55
CA ILE A 596 -11.45 -8.24 6.03
C ILE A 596 -9.98 -8.52 6.36
N GLY A 597 -9.68 -8.90 7.61
CA GLY A 597 -8.32 -9.22 8.03
C GLY A 597 -7.67 -10.31 7.17
N VAL A 598 -8.37 -11.40 6.94
CA VAL A 598 -7.89 -12.50 6.06
C VAL A 598 -7.73 -12.00 4.62
N LYS A 599 -8.68 -11.20 4.10
CA LYS A 599 -8.61 -10.66 2.74
C LYS A 599 -7.43 -9.70 2.56
N VAL A 600 -7.15 -8.85 3.54
CA VAL A 600 -5.95 -7.99 3.52
C VAL A 600 -4.69 -8.84 3.38
N MET A 601 -4.52 -9.91 4.17
CA MET A 601 -3.35 -10.80 4.08
C MET A 601 -3.25 -11.48 2.71
N GLN A 602 -4.39 -11.93 2.16
CA GLN A 602 -4.45 -12.51 0.82
C GLN A 602 -4.05 -11.51 -0.28
N HIS A 603 -4.47 -10.25 -0.17
CA HIS A 603 -4.15 -9.21 -1.14
C HIS A 603 -2.70 -8.71 -1.01
N ILE A 604 -2.11 -8.73 0.18
CA ILE A 604 -0.67 -8.52 0.34
C ILE A 604 0.12 -9.60 -0.42
N ASN A 605 -0.28 -10.87 -0.32
CA ASN A 605 0.34 -11.98 -1.04
C ASN A 605 0.16 -11.87 -2.56
N LYS A 606 -1.02 -11.43 -3.04
CA LYS A 606 -1.27 -11.19 -4.47
C LYS A 606 -0.32 -10.14 -5.05
N ALA A 607 0.02 -9.12 -4.27
CA ALA A 607 0.93 -8.06 -4.66
C ALA A 607 2.41 -8.40 -4.46
N ALA A 608 2.75 -9.67 -4.22
CA ALA A 608 4.13 -10.09 -4.00
C ALA A 608 5.02 -9.82 -5.21
N VAL A 609 6.30 -9.54 -4.92
CA VAL A 609 7.33 -9.37 -5.94
C VAL A 609 8.29 -10.55 -5.87
N ILE A 610 8.39 -11.28 -6.97
CA ILE A 610 9.37 -12.35 -7.16
C ILE A 610 10.69 -11.69 -7.54
N THR A 611 11.51 -11.42 -6.53
CA THR A 611 12.83 -10.78 -6.70
C THR A 611 13.89 -11.80 -7.13
N PRO A 612 15.02 -11.36 -7.72
CA PRO A 612 16.15 -12.24 -8.03
C PRO A 612 16.61 -13.05 -6.83
N VAL A 613 16.70 -12.41 -5.66
CA VAL A 613 17.15 -13.06 -4.41
C VAL A 613 16.15 -14.08 -3.91
N SER A 614 14.84 -13.77 -3.93
CA SER A 614 13.83 -14.71 -3.46
C SER A 614 13.76 -15.96 -4.34
N LEU A 615 13.89 -15.80 -5.67
CA LEU A 615 13.88 -16.89 -6.63
C LEU A 615 15.13 -17.78 -6.50
N LEU A 616 16.30 -17.16 -6.42
CA LEU A 616 17.55 -17.86 -6.18
C LEU A 616 17.54 -18.63 -4.85
N SER A 617 16.98 -18.02 -3.80
CA SER A 617 16.81 -18.67 -2.49
C SER A 617 15.89 -19.89 -2.57
N LEU A 618 14.79 -19.79 -3.32
CA LEU A 618 13.86 -20.90 -3.53
C LEU A 618 14.54 -22.08 -4.23
N VAL A 619 15.32 -21.81 -5.29
CA VAL A 619 16.04 -22.84 -6.05
C VAL A 619 17.11 -23.52 -5.20
N LEU A 620 18.02 -22.77 -4.60
CA LEU A 620 19.17 -23.32 -3.89
C LEU A 620 18.77 -24.05 -2.61
N LEU A 621 17.82 -23.50 -1.82
CA LEU A 621 17.38 -24.16 -0.59
C LEU A 621 16.52 -25.42 -0.86
N SER A 622 16.08 -25.63 -2.09
CA SER A 622 15.39 -26.85 -2.52
C SER A 622 16.36 -27.93 -3.02
N ALA A 623 17.64 -27.60 -3.13
CA ALA A 623 18.68 -28.52 -3.58
C ALA A 623 19.44 -29.14 -2.39
N PRO A 624 19.95 -30.38 -2.53
CA PRO A 624 20.78 -31.00 -1.51
C PRO A 624 21.98 -30.10 -1.13
N LYS A 625 22.24 -29.93 0.15
CA LYS A 625 23.35 -29.10 0.69
C LYS A 625 23.33 -27.65 0.20
N ALA A 626 22.16 -27.16 -0.28
CA ALA A 626 21.98 -25.82 -0.84
C ALA A 626 23.03 -25.46 -1.91
N ALA A 627 23.34 -26.44 -2.79
CA ALA A 627 24.31 -26.31 -3.87
C ALA A 627 23.82 -27.01 -5.13
N LEU A 628 24.10 -26.41 -6.29
CA LEU A 628 23.76 -26.92 -7.62
C LEU A 628 24.91 -26.64 -8.61
N ASP A 629 25.03 -27.48 -9.62
CA ASP A 629 25.75 -27.13 -10.83
C ASP A 629 25.18 -25.86 -11.45
N GLU A 630 26.04 -24.99 -11.99
CA GLU A 630 25.60 -23.66 -12.48
C GLU A 630 24.57 -23.77 -13.62
N ASP A 631 24.76 -24.74 -14.52
CA ASP A 631 23.81 -24.95 -15.62
C ASP A 631 22.47 -25.46 -15.13
N ILE A 632 22.46 -26.39 -14.17
CA ILE A 632 21.23 -26.88 -13.55
C ILE A 632 20.54 -25.73 -12.76
N CYS A 633 21.31 -24.93 -12.03
CA CYS A 633 20.78 -23.79 -11.30
C CYS A 633 20.11 -22.78 -12.25
N ARG A 634 20.76 -22.46 -13.37
CA ARG A 634 20.22 -21.54 -14.39
C ARG A 634 18.92 -22.07 -15.01
N GLU A 635 18.89 -23.35 -15.35
CA GLU A 635 17.71 -24.00 -15.93
C GLU A 635 16.55 -24.06 -14.92
N GLN A 636 16.86 -24.32 -13.66
CA GLN A 636 15.83 -24.33 -12.60
C GLN A 636 15.24 -22.93 -12.35
N ILE A 637 16.07 -21.89 -12.37
CA ILE A 637 15.59 -20.50 -12.28
C ILE A 637 14.66 -20.18 -13.46
N ALA A 638 15.08 -20.55 -14.70
CA ALA A 638 14.26 -20.37 -15.90
C ALA A 638 12.91 -21.10 -15.80
N LEU A 639 12.91 -22.32 -15.26
CA LEU A 639 11.67 -23.09 -15.03
C LEU A 639 10.72 -22.36 -14.09
N TYR A 640 11.19 -21.88 -12.94
CA TYR A 640 10.34 -21.16 -11.99
C TYR A 640 9.81 -19.84 -12.58
N GLN A 641 10.64 -19.09 -13.33
CA GLN A 641 10.19 -17.90 -14.05
C GLN A 641 9.10 -18.24 -15.08
N GLY A 642 9.33 -19.29 -15.89
CA GLY A 642 8.37 -19.77 -16.87
C GLY A 642 7.03 -20.19 -16.25
N LEU A 643 7.06 -20.98 -15.17
CA LEU A 643 5.85 -21.37 -14.44
C LEU A 643 5.08 -20.16 -13.87
N ALA A 644 5.78 -19.17 -13.33
CA ALA A 644 5.15 -17.96 -12.80
C ALA A 644 4.57 -17.06 -13.91
N GLN A 645 5.21 -17.00 -15.08
CA GLN A 645 4.73 -16.22 -16.23
C GLN A 645 3.52 -16.87 -16.91
N HIS A 646 3.53 -18.20 -17.08
CA HIS A 646 2.46 -18.92 -17.77
C HIS A 646 1.23 -19.12 -16.90
N LEU A 647 1.42 -19.25 -15.60
CA LEU A 647 0.33 -19.41 -14.63
C LEU A 647 0.58 -18.51 -13.40
N PRO A 648 0.44 -17.19 -13.58
CA PRO A 648 0.71 -16.23 -12.51
C PRO A 648 -0.16 -16.51 -11.29
N TYR A 649 0.38 -16.24 -10.10
CA TYR A 649 -0.38 -16.34 -8.85
C TYR A 649 -1.51 -15.33 -8.85
N SER A 650 -1.26 -14.12 -9.29
CA SER A 650 -2.23 -13.03 -9.41
C SER A 650 -1.75 -12.03 -10.47
N ASP A 651 -2.65 -11.25 -11.04
CA ASP A 651 -2.32 -10.15 -11.96
C ASP A 651 -1.49 -9.05 -11.28
N ASP A 652 -1.53 -8.97 -9.95
CA ASP A 652 -0.74 -8.01 -9.16
C ASP A 652 0.68 -8.52 -8.87
N THR A 653 0.98 -9.81 -9.13
CA THR A 653 2.28 -10.41 -8.83
C THR A 653 3.32 -9.95 -9.84
N ILE A 654 4.40 -9.33 -9.36
CA ILE A 654 5.50 -8.86 -10.20
C ILE A 654 6.59 -9.94 -10.24
N ILE A 655 7.16 -10.17 -11.42
CA ILE A 655 8.25 -11.11 -11.64
C ILE A 655 9.45 -10.33 -12.14
N THR A 656 10.64 -10.62 -11.60
CA THR A 656 11.90 -10.03 -12.10
C THR A 656 12.12 -10.32 -13.59
N ASP A 657 12.57 -9.32 -14.32
CA ASP A 657 12.92 -9.38 -15.75
C ASP A 657 14.38 -9.87 -15.99
N MET A 658 15.16 -10.03 -14.92
CA MET A 658 16.53 -10.51 -15.02
C MET A 658 16.57 -11.93 -15.60
N THR A 659 17.50 -12.16 -16.52
CA THR A 659 17.78 -13.51 -17.02
C THR A 659 18.34 -14.40 -15.90
N PRO A 660 18.20 -15.73 -16.00
CA PRO A 660 18.73 -16.66 -15.00
C PRO A 660 20.22 -16.46 -14.70
N GLN A 661 21.02 -16.16 -15.71
CA GLN A 661 22.45 -15.88 -15.52
C GLN A 661 22.66 -14.57 -14.73
N GLN A 662 21.90 -13.51 -15.06
CA GLN A 662 21.98 -12.24 -14.33
C GLN A 662 21.57 -12.43 -12.86
N ILE A 663 20.60 -13.29 -12.57
CA ILE A 663 20.16 -13.61 -11.20
C ILE A 663 21.29 -14.28 -10.41
N ILE A 664 22.01 -15.24 -11.00
CA ILE A 664 23.16 -15.89 -10.38
C ILE A 664 24.28 -14.85 -10.10
N ASP A 665 24.66 -14.09 -11.11
CA ASP A 665 25.73 -13.08 -10.99
C ASP A 665 25.34 -11.99 -9.97
N TYR A 666 24.06 -11.64 -9.90
CA TYR A 666 23.54 -10.71 -8.89
C TYR A 666 23.62 -11.28 -7.46
N GLY A 667 23.30 -12.55 -7.27
CA GLY A 667 23.45 -13.23 -5.99
C GLY A 667 24.91 -13.26 -5.49
N ILE A 668 25.88 -13.45 -6.42
CA ILE A 668 27.33 -13.37 -6.15
C ILE A 668 27.71 -11.92 -5.77
N LYS A 669 27.26 -10.92 -6.54
CA LYS A 669 27.46 -9.48 -6.22
C LYS A 669 27.01 -9.14 -4.82
N LEU A 670 25.85 -9.65 -4.40
CA LEU A 670 25.30 -9.43 -3.07
C LEU A 670 25.97 -10.28 -1.97
N LYS A 671 26.93 -11.12 -2.30
CA LYS A 671 27.64 -12.02 -1.37
C LYS A 671 26.70 -12.99 -0.63
N LEU A 672 25.62 -13.41 -1.28
CA LEU A 672 24.65 -14.38 -0.76
C LEU A 672 25.02 -15.80 -1.17
N ILE A 673 25.62 -15.94 -2.33
CA ILE A 673 26.09 -17.19 -2.92
C ILE A 673 27.53 -17.03 -3.41
N GLU A 674 28.18 -18.16 -3.62
CA GLU A 674 29.53 -18.23 -4.18
C GLU A 674 29.57 -19.22 -5.34
N ARG A 675 30.45 -18.95 -6.33
CA ARG A 675 30.77 -19.84 -7.43
C ARG A 675 32.05 -20.57 -7.10
N ILE A 676 31.98 -21.90 -7.05
CA ILE A 676 33.11 -22.79 -6.81
C ILE A 676 33.54 -23.39 -8.15
N PRO A 677 34.72 -23.01 -8.68
CA PRO A 677 35.22 -23.58 -9.92
C PRO A 677 35.45 -25.09 -9.80
N HIS A 678 34.95 -25.85 -10.75
CA HIS A 678 35.18 -27.29 -10.80
C HIS A 678 35.37 -27.76 -12.25
N ILE A 679 36.20 -28.82 -12.43
CA ILE A 679 36.56 -29.35 -13.74
C ILE A 679 35.37 -29.87 -14.57
N LEU A 680 34.32 -30.32 -13.92
CA LEU A 680 33.08 -30.84 -14.54
C LEU A 680 31.97 -29.82 -14.69
N GLY A 681 32.21 -28.56 -14.37
CA GLY A 681 31.24 -27.45 -14.34
C GLY A 681 31.27 -26.74 -13.02
N ASP A 682 31.07 -25.42 -13.03
CA ASP A 682 31.09 -24.61 -11.82
C ASP A 682 29.88 -24.91 -10.93
N ILE A 683 30.08 -24.86 -9.61
CA ILE A 683 29.04 -25.13 -8.62
C ILE A 683 28.62 -23.81 -7.99
N ILE A 684 27.32 -23.55 -7.94
CA ILE A 684 26.71 -22.43 -7.21
C ILE A 684 26.28 -22.95 -5.85
N GLN A 685 26.80 -22.33 -4.79
CA GLN A 685 26.54 -22.71 -3.42
C GLN A 685 26.17 -21.51 -2.58
N VAL A 686 25.36 -21.73 -1.55
CA VAL A 686 25.05 -20.70 -0.56
C VAL A 686 26.31 -20.34 0.24
N ALA A 687 26.64 -19.04 0.28
CA ALA A 687 27.85 -18.56 0.93
C ALA A 687 27.81 -18.72 2.44
N GLY A 688 28.74 -19.44 3.02
CA GLY A 688 28.94 -19.57 4.47
C GLY A 688 27.68 -19.93 5.25
N LYS A 689 27.28 -19.10 6.21
CA LYS A 689 26.09 -19.33 7.07
C LYS A 689 24.83 -18.59 6.58
N GLN A 690 24.73 -18.28 5.29
CA GLN A 690 23.63 -17.49 4.76
C GLN A 690 22.32 -18.30 4.55
N ALA A 691 22.34 -19.63 4.63
CA ALA A 691 21.17 -20.49 4.39
C ALA A 691 19.95 -20.08 5.22
N ALA A 692 20.16 -19.79 6.50
CA ALA A 692 19.11 -19.33 7.40
C ALA A 692 18.55 -17.93 7.02
N LEU A 693 19.35 -17.07 6.40
CA LEU A 693 18.89 -15.79 5.86
C LEU A 693 18.16 -15.98 4.54
N LEU A 694 18.64 -16.87 3.67
CA LEU A 694 17.99 -17.16 2.40
C LEU A 694 16.61 -17.81 2.59
N SER A 695 16.38 -18.57 3.67
CA SER A 695 15.05 -19.10 3.99
C SER A 695 14.02 -17.97 4.20
N TYR A 696 14.44 -16.84 4.76
CA TYR A 696 13.60 -15.64 4.87
C TYR A 696 13.12 -15.14 3.50
N PHE A 697 14.01 -15.02 2.52
CA PHE A 697 13.66 -14.53 1.18
C PHE A 697 12.87 -15.57 0.38
N ARG A 698 13.17 -16.87 0.51
CA ARG A 698 12.36 -17.96 -0.03
C ARG A 698 10.90 -17.84 0.45
N ASN A 699 10.72 -17.65 1.73
CA ASN A 699 9.40 -17.58 2.36
C ASN A 699 8.57 -16.36 1.91
N ASN A 700 9.21 -15.32 1.39
CA ASN A 700 8.48 -14.16 0.83
C ASN A 700 7.62 -14.53 -0.40
N ILE A 701 8.03 -15.57 -1.17
CA ILE A 701 7.36 -16.01 -2.40
C ILE A 701 6.87 -17.46 -2.34
N LEU A 702 6.99 -18.12 -1.20
CA LEU A 702 6.62 -19.54 -1.05
C LEU A 702 5.17 -19.80 -1.44
N HIS A 703 4.24 -18.89 -1.07
CA HIS A 703 2.82 -18.97 -1.38
C HIS A 703 2.53 -19.00 -2.89
N VAL A 704 3.41 -18.43 -3.73
CA VAL A 704 3.25 -18.43 -5.19
C VAL A 704 3.41 -19.84 -5.75
N PHE A 705 4.40 -20.59 -5.25
CA PHE A 705 4.80 -21.89 -5.81
C PHE A 705 4.30 -23.09 -4.99
N ILE A 706 3.73 -22.86 -3.81
CA ILE A 706 3.42 -23.93 -2.85
C ILE A 706 2.49 -25.02 -3.41
N LEU A 707 1.47 -24.65 -4.20
CA LEU A 707 0.57 -25.66 -4.79
C LEU A 707 1.26 -26.46 -5.89
N LEU A 708 2.11 -25.83 -6.72
CA LEU A 708 2.93 -26.54 -7.70
C LEU A 708 3.89 -27.49 -7.00
N SER A 709 4.55 -27.01 -5.94
CA SER A 709 5.43 -27.83 -5.11
C SER A 709 4.69 -29.01 -4.49
N PHE A 710 3.49 -28.78 -3.98
CA PHE A 710 2.69 -29.81 -3.33
C PHE A 710 2.25 -30.90 -4.32
N LEU A 711 1.74 -30.54 -5.50
CA LEU A 711 1.36 -31.49 -6.53
C LEU A 711 2.59 -32.28 -7.04
N SER A 712 3.73 -31.60 -7.20
CA SER A 712 4.99 -32.22 -7.57
C SER A 712 5.48 -33.22 -6.52
N ALA A 713 5.36 -32.89 -5.23
CA ALA A 713 5.72 -33.78 -4.12
C ALA A 713 4.84 -35.03 -4.10
N LEU A 714 3.51 -34.89 -4.32
CA LEU A 714 2.58 -36.02 -4.40
C LEU A 714 2.97 -36.99 -5.53
N VAL A 715 3.27 -36.50 -6.75
CA VAL A 715 3.68 -37.36 -7.87
C VAL A 715 5.07 -37.97 -7.61
N ALA A 716 6.03 -37.17 -7.14
CA ALA A 716 7.39 -37.61 -6.87
C ALA A 716 7.45 -38.73 -5.80
N ARG A 717 6.65 -38.64 -4.76
CA ARG A 717 6.62 -39.58 -3.63
C ARG A 717 5.88 -40.87 -3.96
N ASN A 718 4.82 -40.79 -4.76
CA ASN A 718 4.03 -41.98 -5.10
C ASN A 718 4.53 -42.70 -6.39
N GLY A 719 5.41 -42.08 -7.20
CA GLY A 719 5.87 -42.58 -8.49
C GLY A 719 4.78 -42.56 -9.55
N ARG A 720 3.60 -43.11 -9.22
CA ARG A 720 2.39 -43.11 -10.04
C ARG A 720 1.19 -42.80 -9.17
N ILE A 721 0.29 -41.90 -9.64
CA ILE A 721 -0.93 -41.54 -8.93
C ILE A 721 -2.03 -41.19 -9.90
N GLU A 722 -3.26 -41.57 -9.58
CA GLU A 722 -4.44 -41.17 -10.33
C GLU A 722 -4.75 -39.68 -10.08
N ARG A 723 -5.11 -38.93 -11.13
CA ARG A 723 -5.41 -37.48 -11.04
C ARG A 723 -6.50 -37.16 -10.01
N SER A 724 -7.54 -38.00 -9.97
CA SER A 724 -8.64 -37.88 -8.99
C SER A 724 -8.13 -38.01 -7.55
N ARG A 725 -7.26 -38.99 -7.31
CA ARG A 725 -6.64 -39.24 -6.01
C ARG A 725 -5.72 -38.11 -5.59
N LEU A 726 -4.90 -37.62 -6.52
CA LEU A 726 -4.01 -36.48 -6.31
C LEU A 726 -4.82 -35.26 -5.87
N ASN A 727 -5.91 -34.92 -6.61
CA ASN A 727 -6.77 -33.80 -6.26
C ASN A 727 -7.44 -34.00 -4.88
N SER A 728 -7.95 -35.20 -4.58
CA SER A 728 -8.57 -35.49 -3.28
C SER A 728 -7.63 -35.27 -2.10
N ILE A 729 -6.37 -35.72 -2.19
CA ILE A 729 -5.36 -35.48 -1.14
C ILE A 729 -5.03 -33.98 -1.05
N ALA A 730 -4.88 -33.32 -2.21
CA ALA A 730 -4.57 -31.89 -2.24
C ALA A 730 -5.70 -31.06 -1.62
N GLU A 731 -6.95 -31.36 -1.90
CA GLU A 731 -8.11 -30.67 -1.33
C GLU A 731 -8.23 -30.85 0.20
N GLN A 732 -7.90 -32.02 0.71
CA GLN A 732 -7.93 -32.30 2.16
C GLN A 732 -6.83 -31.55 2.92
N LEU A 733 -5.66 -31.39 2.36
CA LEU A 733 -4.52 -30.70 3.00
C LEU A 733 -4.46 -29.21 2.70
N TYR A 734 -5.15 -28.75 1.65
CA TYR A 734 -5.17 -27.35 1.23
C TYR A 734 -5.60 -26.36 2.34
N PRO A 735 -6.65 -26.62 3.17
CA PRO A 735 -7.06 -25.68 4.20
C PRO A 735 -5.96 -25.32 5.20
N PHE A 736 -5.04 -26.24 5.48
CA PHE A 736 -3.89 -26.01 6.34
C PHE A 736 -2.87 -25.11 5.68
N LEU A 737 -2.53 -25.38 4.40
CA LEU A 737 -1.64 -24.51 3.60
C LEU A 737 -2.27 -23.13 3.40
N GLN A 738 -3.58 -23.07 3.16
CA GLN A 738 -4.31 -21.79 3.03
C GLN A 738 -4.23 -20.96 4.30
N SER A 739 -4.41 -21.59 5.46
CA SER A 739 -4.37 -20.91 6.75
C SER A 739 -2.96 -20.40 7.10
N GLU A 740 -1.91 -21.19 6.79
CA GLU A 740 -0.52 -20.85 7.07
C GLU A 740 -0.01 -19.75 6.12
N LEU A 741 -0.36 -19.82 4.83
CA LEU A 741 0.21 -18.97 3.79
C LEU A 741 -0.78 -17.93 3.24
N PHE A 742 -1.96 -17.82 3.80
CA PHE A 742 -3.03 -16.91 3.34
C PHE A 742 -3.30 -17.04 1.83
N LEU A 743 -3.42 -18.28 1.34
CA LEU A 743 -3.73 -18.53 -0.06
C LEU A 743 -5.16 -18.06 -0.38
N TYR A 744 -5.36 -17.49 -1.57
CA TYR A 744 -6.65 -16.83 -1.90
C TYR A 744 -7.66 -17.73 -2.62
N TYR A 745 -7.25 -18.93 -3.07
CA TYR A 745 -8.14 -19.82 -3.81
C TYR A 745 -9.31 -20.28 -2.94
N SER A 746 -10.53 -20.11 -3.45
CA SER A 746 -11.73 -20.55 -2.73
C SER A 746 -11.95 -22.05 -2.88
N ALA A 747 -12.64 -22.66 -1.93
CA ALA A 747 -12.97 -24.09 -2.00
C ALA A 747 -13.74 -24.47 -3.29
N HIS A 748 -14.62 -23.59 -3.76
CA HIS A 748 -15.42 -23.84 -4.97
C HIS A 748 -14.59 -23.84 -6.28
N GLY A 749 -13.48 -23.12 -6.33
CA GLY A 749 -12.59 -23.04 -7.50
C GLY A 749 -11.30 -23.85 -7.35
N LEU A 750 -11.13 -24.57 -6.23
CA LEU A 750 -9.86 -25.22 -5.92
C LEU A 750 -9.53 -26.36 -6.90
N THR A 751 -10.49 -27.24 -7.17
CA THR A 751 -10.32 -28.37 -8.10
C THR A 751 -9.92 -27.90 -9.49
N GLU A 752 -10.52 -26.83 -10.01
CA GLU A 752 -10.15 -26.24 -11.30
C GLU A 752 -8.74 -25.67 -11.24
N THR A 753 -8.38 -24.98 -10.17
CA THR A 753 -7.01 -24.46 -9.96
C THR A 753 -5.97 -25.58 -9.90
N LEU A 754 -6.25 -26.66 -9.18
CA LEU A 754 -5.37 -27.83 -9.10
C LEU A 754 -5.19 -28.47 -10.48
N ASN A 755 -6.27 -28.64 -11.23
CA ASN A 755 -6.21 -29.18 -12.59
C ASN A 755 -5.37 -28.31 -13.52
N LYS A 756 -5.54 -26.98 -13.52
CA LYS A 756 -4.70 -26.05 -14.29
C LYS A 756 -3.22 -26.16 -13.92
N LYS A 757 -2.90 -26.37 -12.64
CA LYS A 757 -1.53 -26.56 -12.19
C LYS A 757 -0.95 -27.92 -12.61
N VAL A 758 -1.75 -28.99 -12.56
CA VAL A 758 -1.37 -30.30 -13.09
C VAL A 758 -1.10 -30.22 -14.61
N ASP A 759 -1.96 -29.54 -15.36
CA ASP A 759 -1.79 -29.35 -16.81
C ASP A 759 -0.52 -28.56 -17.12
N SER A 760 -0.18 -27.55 -16.31
CA SER A 760 1.07 -26.81 -16.42
C SER A 760 2.30 -27.69 -16.16
N LEU A 761 2.24 -28.59 -15.18
CA LEU A 761 3.32 -29.56 -14.91
C LEU A 761 3.47 -30.57 -16.05
N LEU A 762 2.37 -31.02 -16.67
CA LEU A 762 2.37 -31.90 -17.86
C LEU A 762 2.97 -31.16 -19.07
N ALA A 763 2.54 -29.93 -19.33
CA ALA A 763 3.03 -29.12 -20.43
C ALA A 763 4.55 -28.81 -20.30
N SER A 764 5.06 -28.71 -19.09
CA SER A 764 6.48 -28.52 -18.81
C SER A 764 7.29 -29.83 -18.82
N GLY A 765 6.65 -31.00 -19.01
CA GLY A 765 7.31 -32.31 -18.98
C GLY A 765 7.80 -32.74 -17.59
N LEU A 766 7.41 -32.02 -16.54
CA LEU A 766 7.77 -32.34 -15.15
C LEU A 766 7.05 -33.57 -14.61
N ILE A 767 5.88 -33.85 -15.15
CA ILE A 767 5.14 -35.10 -14.95
C ILE A 767 4.64 -35.58 -16.29
N VAL A 768 4.33 -36.87 -16.39
CA VAL A 768 3.87 -37.52 -17.63
C VAL A 768 2.55 -38.21 -17.36
N GLU A 769 1.66 -38.22 -18.34
CA GLU A 769 0.44 -39.03 -18.31
C GLU A 769 0.65 -40.31 -19.10
N LEU A 770 0.39 -41.43 -18.44
CA LEU A 770 0.55 -42.77 -19.04
C LEU A 770 -0.72 -43.13 -19.83
N SER A 771 -0.60 -44.19 -20.65
CA SER A 771 -1.70 -44.70 -21.49
C SER A 771 -2.93 -45.18 -20.70
N ASP A 772 -2.77 -45.44 -19.41
CA ASP A 772 -3.84 -45.80 -18.47
C ASP A 772 -4.47 -44.61 -17.73
N GLY A 773 -4.03 -43.37 -18.09
CA GLY A 773 -4.49 -42.12 -17.47
C GLY A 773 -3.86 -41.81 -16.11
N MET A 774 -2.87 -42.60 -15.68
CA MET A 774 -2.14 -42.34 -14.44
C MET A 774 -1.07 -41.26 -14.68
N LEU A 775 -0.94 -40.34 -13.73
CA LEU A 775 0.18 -39.41 -13.67
C LEU A 775 1.41 -40.10 -13.10
N SER A 776 2.56 -39.88 -13.71
CA SER A 776 3.83 -40.52 -13.33
C SER A 776 4.98 -39.50 -13.35
N VAL A 777 6.05 -39.88 -12.64
CA VAL A 777 7.33 -39.17 -12.75
C VAL A 777 7.91 -39.39 -14.13
N PRO A 778 8.71 -38.45 -14.70
CA PRO A 778 9.45 -38.65 -15.91
C PRO A 778 10.58 -39.69 -15.69
N GLU A 779 11.30 -40.05 -16.74
CA GLU A 779 12.45 -40.97 -16.63
C GLU A 779 13.45 -40.48 -15.57
N THR A 780 13.86 -41.37 -14.67
CA THR A 780 14.67 -41.05 -13.49
C THR A 780 16.04 -40.41 -13.82
N ASN A 781 16.57 -40.67 -15.04
CA ASN A 781 17.82 -40.07 -15.53
C ASN A 781 17.60 -38.78 -16.32
N SER A 782 16.38 -38.32 -16.45
CA SER A 782 16.07 -37.10 -17.20
C SER A 782 16.26 -35.82 -16.38
N LYS A 783 16.53 -34.72 -17.07
CA LYS A 783 16.50 -33.36 -16.46
C LYS A 783 15.16 -33.04 -15.74
N CYS A 784 14.06 -33.38 -16.40
CA CYS A 784 12.73 -33.14 -15.88
C CYS A 784 12.49 -33.81 -14.52
N TYR A 785 13.09 -35.04 -14.33
CA TYR A 785 13.02 -35.71 -13.04
C TYR A 785 13.77 -34.93 -11.95
N GLN A 786 14.97 -34.44 -12.23
CA GLN A 786 15.74 -33.63 -11.28
C GLN A 786 15.02 -32.32 -10.95
N GLN A 787 14.47 -31.66 -11.97
CA GLN A 787 13.70 -30.43 -11.80
C GLN A 787 12.42 -30.65 -10.97
N LEU A 788 11.74 -31.78 -11.19
CA LEU A 788 10.58 -32.20 -10.39
C LEU A 788 10.94 -32.35 -8.91
N GLN A 789 12.06 -33.00 -8.59
CA GLN A 789 12.51 -33.18 -7.19
C GLN A 789 12.79 -31.85 -6.53
N VAL A 790 13.47 -30.91 -7.20
CA VAL A 790 13.71 -29.57 -6.68
C VAL A 790 12.40 -28.80 -6.49
N LEU A 791 11.44 -28.92 -7.41
CA LEU A 791 10.13 -28.25 -7.27
C LEU A 791 9.28 -28.88 -6.16
N ALA A 792 9.43 -30.16 -5.85
CA ALA A 792 8.69 -30.85 -4.80
C ALA A 792 9.12 -30.42 -3.39
N THR A 793 10.38 -30.06 -3.18
CA THR A 793 10.98 -29.82 -1.85
C THR A 793 10.38 -28.64 -1.06
N PRO A 794 10.02 -27.47 -1.64
CA PRO A 794 9.55 -26.30 -0.86
C PRO A 794 8.38 -26.56 0.09
N VAL A 795 7.47 -27.48 -0.24
CA VAL A 795 6.31 -27.81 0.59
C VAL A 795 6.64 -28.75 1.75
N GLU A 796 7.72 -29.55 1.62
CA GLU A 796 8.03 -30.64 2.55
C GLU A 796 8.14 -30.15 4.00
N GLN A 797 8.82 -29.03 4.23
CA GLN A 797 8.99 -28.45 5.57
C GLN A 797 7.66 -28.08 6.25
N SER A 798 6.63 -27.61 5.50
CA SER A 798 5.31 -27.35 6.05
C SER A 798 4.62 -28.67 6.41
N LEU A 799 4.70 -29.68 5.52
CA LEU A 799 4.10 -30.98 5.74
C LEU A 799 4.73 -31.71 6.92
N GLU A 800 6.05 -31.68 7.05
CA GLU A 800 6.78 -32.24 8.19
C GLU A 800 6.32 -31.65 9.54
N ARG A 801 6.16 -30.32 9.61
CA ARG A 801 5.61 -29.68 10.81
C ARG A 801 4.19 -30.13 11.10
N TYR A 802 3.32 -30.21 10.08
CA TYR A 802 1.95 -30.66 10.27
C TYR A 802 1.90 -32.07 10.80
N PHE A 803 2.59 -32.99 10.15
CA PHE A 803 2.58 -34.39 10.56
C PHE A 803 3.29 -34.66 11.88
N MET A 804 4.33 -33.88 12.23
CA MET A 804 4.93 -33.93 13.55
C MET A 804 3.95 -33.52 14.64
N THR A 805 3.17 -32.44 14.41
CA THR A 805 2.16 -31.98 15.36
C THR A 805 1.01 -32.99 15.49
N LEU A 806 0.53 -33.55 14.37
CA LEU A 806 -0.50 -34.57 14.36
C LEU A 806 -0.05 -35.87 15.04
N ALA A 807 1.20 -36.31 14.81
CA ALA A 807 1.77 -37.48 15.45
C ALA A 807 1.88 -37.30 16.98
N LEU A 808 2.30 -36.11 17.44
CA LEU A 808 2.33 -35.79 18.86
C LEU A 808 0.93 -35.84 19.49
N LEU A 809 -0.08 -35.22 18.86
CA LEU A 809 -1.45 -35.22 19.32
C LEU A 809 -2.02 -36.65 19.38
N ALA A 810 -1.87 -37.43 18.31
CA ALA A 810 -2.34 -38.81 18.23
C ALA A 810 -1.70 -39.69 19.32
N GLN A 811 -0.42 -39.52 19.60
CA GLN A 811 0.30 -40.30 20.62
C GLN A 811 -0.13 -39.92 22.03
N GLN A 812 -0.33 -38.61 22.31
CA GLN A 812 -0.69 -38.15 23.65
C GLN A 812 -2.16 -38.37 23.96
N GLY A 813 -3.01 -38.50 22.97
CA GLY A 813 -4.43 -38.70 23.12
C GLY A 813 -5.22 -37.42 23.44
N SER A 814 -6.53 -37.48 23.20
CA SER A 814 -7.45 -36.37 23.43
C SER A 814 -7.62 -36.06 24.92
N GLY A 815 -7.63 -34.79 25.28
CA GLY A 815 -7.88 -34.34 26.65
C GLY A 815 -6.65 -34.28 27.58
N ASN A 816 -5.44 -34.48 27.07
CA ASN A 816 -4.23 -34.57 27.88
C ASN A 816 -3.31 -33.35 27.82
N LEU A 817 -3.41 -32.52 26.77
CA LEU A 817 -2.53 -31.37 26.56
C LEU A 817 -3.32 -30.10 26.33
N THR A 818 -2.79 -28.98 26.81
CA THR A 818 -3.25 -27.64 26.46
C THR A 818 -2.61 -27.16 25.16
N GLU A 819 -3.23 -26.17 24.49
CA GLU A 819 -2.69 -25.54 23.27
C GLU A 819 -1.22 -25.10 23.46
N ASN A 820 -0.90 -24.46 24.59
CA ASN A 820 0.44 -23.97 24.85
C ASN A 820 1.45 -25.11 25.02
N GLU A 821 1.08 -26.19 25.66
CA GLU A 821 1.93 -27.37 25.86
C GLU A 821 2.24 -28.05 24.53
N VAL A 822 1.23 -28.21 23.65
CA VAL A 822 1.44 -28.76 22.30
C VAL A 822 2.43 -27.88 21.50
N VAL A 823 2.25 -26.55 21.53
CA VAL A 823 3.16 -25.63 20.84
C VAL A 823 4.59 -25.72 21.38
N ASP A 824 4.73 -25.81 22.71
CA ASP A 824 6.05 -25.91 23.37
C ASP A 824 6.74 -27.23 23.08
N LEU A 825 6.03 -28.33 23.14
CA LEU A 825 6.53 -29.66 22.77
C LEU A 825 6.93 -29.76 21.32
N CYS A 826 6.09 -29.29 20.39
CA CYS A 826 6.40 -29.24 18.95
C CYS A 826 7.66 -28.40 18.67
N HIS A 827 7.80 -27.27 19.36
CA HIS A 827 9.00 -26.46 19.24
C HIS A 827 10.26 -27.17 19.72
N LEU A 828 10.21 -27.91 20.86
CA LEU A 828 11.32 -28.71 21.35
C LEU A 828 11.66 -29.88 20.40
N LEU A 829 10.64 -30.56 19.85
CA LEU A 829 10.80 -31.62 18.87
C LEU A 829 11.47 -31.10 17.58
N GLY A 830 11.05 -29.91 17.09
CA GLY A 830 11.67 -29.24 15.95
C GLY A 830 13.14 -28.92 16.22
N GLN A 831 13.49 -28.43 17.41
CA GLN A 831 14.90 -28.22 17.81
C GLN A 831 15.69 -29.53 17.83
N ARG A 832 15.12 -30.63 18.33
CA ARG A 832 15.76 -31.96 18.38
C ARG A 832 16.01 -32.48 16.96
N LEU A 833 15.04 -32.35 16.04
CA LEU A 833 15.18 -32.72 14.65
C LEU A 833 16.33 -31.96 13.97
N SER A 834 16.39 -30.65 14.12
CA SER A 834 17.44 -29.82 13.53
C SER A 834 18.86 -30.23 14.00
N VAL A 835 18.99 -30.59 15.29
CA VAL A 835 20.28 -31.04 15.82
C VAL A 835 20.67 -32.42 15.32
N LEU A 836 19.72 -33.35 15.21
CA LEU A 836 20.00 -34.75 14.81
C LEU A 836 20.31 -34.88 13.32
N TYR A 837 19.68 -34.07 12.49
CA TYR A 837 19.80 -34.20 11.03
C TYR A 837 20.63 -33.08 10.37
N ALA A 838 21.27 -32.23 11.20
CA ALA A 838 22.19 -31.16 10.78
C ALA A 838 21.60 -30.15 9.79
N ASP A 839 20.28 -30.07 9.69
CA ASP A 839 19.60 -29.11 8.85
C ASP A 839 19.24 -27.88 9.65
N ASP A 840 19.95 -26.78 9.42
CA ASP A 840 19.64 -25.45 9.97
C ASP A 840 18.37 -24.93 9.30
N ILE A 841 17.21 -25.51 9.63
CA ILE A 841 15.90 -25.14 9.10
C ILE A 841 15.23 -24.17 10.08
N PRO A 842 15.29 -22.84 9.83
CA PRO A 842 14.76 -21.84 10.78
C PRO A 842 13.26 -21.98 11.05
N ASP A 843 12.50 -22.51 10.09
CA ASP A 843 11.05 -22.69 10.19
C ASP A 843 10.64 -23.65 11.34
N PHE A 844 11.48 -24.61 11.71
CA PHE A 844 11.24 -25.49 12.86
C PHE A 844 11.43 -24.79 14.22
N PHE A 845 12.05 -23.61 14.23
CA PHE A 845 12.24 -22.82 15.43
C PHE A 845 11.18 -21.72 15.62
N ASP A 846 10.27 -21.53 14.66
CA ASP A 846 9.24 -20.50 14.73
C ASP A 846 7.96 -21.04 15.41
N ARG A 847 7.83 -20.75 16.72
CA ARG A 847 6.63 -21.10 17.49
C ARG A 847 5.33 -20.59 16.87
N ALA A 848 5.37 -19.47 16.14
CA ALA A 848 4.20 -18.88 15.54
C ALA A 848 3.57 -19.80 14.47
N LEU A 849 4.38 -20.60 13.78
CA LEU A 849 3.89 -21.55 12.78
C LEU A 849 3.12 -22.70 13.43
N PHE A 850 3.59 -23.23 14.56
CA PHE A 850 2.86 -24.27 15.32
C PHE A 850 1.57 -23.71 15.91
N THR A 851 1.59 -22.51 16.49
CA THR A 851 0.38 -21.83 16.98
C THR A 851 -0.62 -21.59 15.84
N SER A 852 -0.15 -21.18 14.66
CA SER A 852 -1.00 -20.96 13.50
C SER A 852 -1.64 -22.26 13.01
N PHE A 853 -0.90 -23.35 12.98
CA PHE A 853 -1.40 -24.66 12.57
C PHE A 853 -2.43 -25.24 13.57
N ILE A 854 -2.18 -25.16 14.87
CA ILE A 854 -3.13 -25.59 15.91
C ILE A 854 -4.39 -24.72 15.83
N GLY A 855 -4.22 -23.41 15.69
CA GLY A 855 -5.35 -22.50 15.47
C GLY A 855 -6.15 -22.83 14.17
N ALA A 856 -5.50 -23.32 13.12
CA ALA A 856 -6.18 -23.81 11.93
C ALA A 856 -6.99 -25.09 12.21
N LEU A 857 -6.42 -26.04 12.95
CA LEU A 857 -7.12 -27.26 13.35
C LEU A 857 -8.37 -26.94 14.20
N ILE A 858 -8.28 -25.94 15.09
CA ILE A 858 -9.44 -25.48 15.88
C ILE A 858 -10.50 -24.84 14.97
N ARG A 859 -10.12 -23.91 14.08
CA ARG A 859 -11.06 -23.26 13.17
C ARG A 859 -11.75 -24.19 12.19
N LEU A 860 -11.08 -25.28 11.83
CA LEU A 860 -11.60 -26.33 10.93
C LEU A 860 -12.32 -27.46 11.69
N ASP A 861 -12.55 -27.27 12.98
CA ASP A 861 -13.24 -28.22 13.88
C ASP A 861 -12.59 -29.62 13.97
N TYR A 862 -11.26 -29.69 13.79
CA TYR A 862 -10.51 -30.90 14.09
C TYR A 862 -10.08 -30.97 15.57
N LEU A 863 -9.90 -29.81 16.22
CA LEU A 863 -9.62 -29.65 17.63
C LEU A 863 -10.68 -28.77 18.26
N GLN A 864 -11.13 -29.13 19.45
CA GLN A 864 -11.96 -28.29 20.32
C GLN A 864 -11.13 -27.89 21.53
N LYS A 865 -11.26 -26.66 21.96
CA LYS A 865 -10.55 -26.14 23.13
C LYS A 865 -11.54 -25.91 24.25
N ASP A 866 -11.31 -26.57 25.37
CA ASP A 866 -12.04 -26.30 26.60
C ASP A 866 -11.73 -24.88 27.11
N GLU A 867 -12.75 -24.07 27.34
CA GLU A 867 -12.59 -22.66 27.68
C GLU A 867 -12.02 -22.43 29.09
N GLU A 868 -12.25 -23.35 30.02
CA GLU A 868 -11.80 -23.20 31.42
C GLU A 868 -10.36 -23.69 31.59
N THR A 869 -10.03 -24.84 31.05
CA THR A 869 -8.73 -25.50 31.23
C THR A 869 -7.74 -25.23 30.12
N GLY A 870 -8.22 -24.84 28.94
CA GLY A 870 -7.42 -24.68 27.73
C GLY A 870 -6.98 -26.01 27.09
N ILE A 871 -7.51 -27.15 27.58
CA ILE A 871 -7.21 -28.50 27.10
C ILE A 871 -7.79 -28.71 25.69
N LEU A 872 -7.03 -29.39 24.82
CA LEU A 872 -7.45 -29.75 23.50
C LEU A 872 -8.15 -31.10 23.46
N ILE A 873 -9.34 -31.12 22.87
CA ILE A 873 -10.17 -32.31 22.69
C ILE A 873 -10.33 -32.58 21.20
N PHE A 874 -10.20 -33.83 20.77
CA PHE A 874 -10.33 -34.23 19.37
C PHE A 874 -10.82 -35.68 19.24
N ASP A 875 -11.26 -36.02 18.02
CA ASP A 875 -11.72 -37.32 17.65
C ASP A 875 -10.80 -38.02 16.64
N GLN A 876 -11.23 -39.15 16.09
CA GLN A 876 -10.44 -39.98 15.16
C GLN A 876 -10.07 -39.27 13.84
N ARG A 877 -10.66 -38.12 13.52
CA ARG A 877 -10.32 -37.34 12.31
C ARG A 877 -8.87 -36.90 12.30
N ILE A 878 -8.25 -36.71 13.47
CA ILE A 878 -6.81 -36.39 13.57
C ILE A 878 -5.95 -37.56 13.07
N ASP A 879 -6.31 -38.79 13.40
CA ASP A 879 -5.63 -39.99 12.92
C ASP A 879 -5.83 -40.18 11.41
N ASP A 880 -7.01 -39.88 10.90
CA ASP A 880 -7.32 -39.96 9.47
C ASP A 880 -6.45 -39.02 8.65
N ILE A 881 -6.25 -37.78 9.11
CA ILE A 881 -5.33 -36.83 8.45
C ILE A 881 -3.90 -37.31 8.59
N ALA A 882 -3.48 -37.78 9.75
CA ALA A 882 -2.13 -38.29 9.97
C ALA A 882 -1.78 -39.45 9.02
N HIS A 883 -2.77 -40.26 8.62
CA HIS A 883 -2.59 -41.32 7.61
C HIS A 883 -2.19 -40.82 6.22
N HIS A 884 -2.46 -39.54 5.88
CA HIS A 884 -2.05 -38.95 4.61
C HIS A 884 -0.51 -38.69 4.55
N ALA A 885 0.19 -38.75 5.68
CA ALA A 885 1.65 -38.60 5.73
C ALA A 885 2.35 -39.53 4.75
N LYS A 886 1.87 -40.77 4.61
CA LYS A 886 2.44 -41.81 3.72
C LYS A 886 2.44 -41.41 2.23
N TYR A 887 1.59 -40.47 1.81
CA TYR A 887 1.51 -40.02 0.41
C TYR A 887 2.40 -38.80 0.13
N VAL A 888 2.81 -38.07 1.20
CA VAL A 888 3.52 -36.78 1.07
C VAL A 888 4.91 -36.75 1.69
N LEU A 889 5.19 -37.59 2.70
CA LEU A 889 6.49 -37.69 3.35
C LEU A 889 7.26 -38.90 2.85
N SER A 890 8.59 -38.83 2.89
CA SER A 890 9.44 -40.00 2.66
C SER A 890 9.31 -41.02 3.77
N PRO A 891 9.45 -42.33 3.53
CA PRO A 891 9.45 -43.35 4.57
C PRO A 891 10.45 -43.08 5.69
N ASP A 892 11.64 -42.59 5.36
CA ASP A 892 12.68 -42.22 6.32
C ASP A 892 12.20 -41.09 7.21
N MET A 893 11.60 -40.02 6.62
CA MET A 893 11.07 -38.90 7.40
C MET A 893 9.90 -39.32 8.31
N MET A 894 9.04 -40.21 7.82
CA MET A 894 7.96 -40.75 8.65
C MET A 894 8.49 -41.52 9.87
N GLN A 895 9.53 -42.35 9.65
CA GLN A 895 10.17 -43.10 10.74
C GLN A 895 10.84 -42.14 11.73
N ILE A 896 11.49 -41.11 11.23
CA ILE A 896 12.14 -40.06 12.03
C ILE A 896 11.11 -39.31 12.87
N LEU A 897 10.03 -38.85 12.27
CA LEU A 897 8.96 -38.16 12.99
C LEU A 897 8.31 -39.03 14.06
N GLN A 898 8.07 -40.30 13.78
CA GLN A 898 7.58 -41.26 14.76
C GLN A 898 8.55 -41.46 15.92
N GLN A 899 9.85 -41.60 15.65
CA GLN A 899 10.88 -41.76 16.70
C GLN A 899 11.04 -40.50 17.54
N VAL A 900 10.96 -39.33 16.92
CA VAL A 900 11.10 -38.03 17.60
C VAL A 900 9.85 -37.72 18.43
N ALA A 901 8.66 -38.05 17.91
CA ALA A 901 7.40 -37.85 18.62
C ALA A 901 7.16 -38.85 19.75
N SER A 902 7.84 -40.04 19.77
CA SER A 902 7.72 -41.07 20.83
C SER A 902 8.43 -40.61 22.13
N LEU A 903 7.87 -39.61 22.78
CA LEU A 903 8.25 -39.18 24.13
C LEU A 903 7.49 -40.01 25.16
N ASN A 904 8.17 -40.50 26.22
CA ASN A 904 7.49 -41.13 27.33
C ASN A 904 6.88 -40.08 28.29
N GLU A 905 5.93 -40.51 29.15
CA GLU A 905 5.24 -39.60 30.08
C GLU A 905 6.20 -38.83 30.98
N GLU A 906 7.32 -39.45 31.40
CA GLU A 906 8.32 -38.81 32.28
C GLU A 906 9.08 -37.71 31.51
N GLU A 907 9.46 -37.94 30.27
CA GLU A 907 10.12 -36.94 29.38
C GLU A 907 9.22 -35.74 29.14
N ILE A 908 7.93 -35.97 28.90
CA ILE A 908 6.95 -34.90 28.71
C ILE A 908 6.73 -34.09 29.97
N ALA A 909 6.51 -34.77 31.11
CA ALA A 909 6.34 -34.11 32.40
C ALA A 909 7.58 -33.29 32.80
N HIS A 910 8.79 -33.82 32.52
CA HIS A 910 10.04 -33.10 32.69
C HIS A 910 10.13 -31.88 31.76
N ALA A 911 9.84 -32.03 30.48
CA ALA A 911 9.86 -30.93 29.49
C ALA A 911 8.87 -29.82 29.87
N ILE A 912 7.63 -30.15 30.22
CA ILE A 912 6.60 -29.19 30.66
C ILE A 912 7.05 -28.45 31.93
N THR A 913 7.65 -29.17 32.91
CA THR A 913 8.16 -28.59 34.16
C THR A 913 9.31 -27.61 33.90
N GLU A 914 10.25 -27.96 33.03
CA GLU A 914 11.35 -27.07 32.62
C GLU A 914 10.85 -25.81 31.88
N ILE A 915 9.88 -25.96 30.99
CA ILE A 915 9.24 -24.85 30.26
C ILE A 915 8.54 -23.90 31.25
N SER A 916 7.77 -24.46 32.21
CA SER A 916 7.07 -23.68 33.23
C SER A 916 8.07 -22.89 34.10
N ASN A 917 9.14 -23.52 34.53
CA ASN A 917 10.21 -22.90 35.29
C ASN A 917 10.95 -21.79 34.53
N LYS A 918 11.21 -21.98 33.20
CA LYS A 918 11.80 -20.96 32.34
C LYS A 918 10.85 -19.76 32.15
N ASN A 919 9.58 -20.00 32.00
CA ASN A 919 8.57 -18.97 31.89
C ASN A 919 8.42 -18.16 33.20
N GLN A 920 8.39 -18.82 34.37
CA GLN A 920 8.37 -18.15 35.67
C GLN A 920 9.60 -17.28 35.90
N ARG A 921 10.81 -17.75 35.54
CA ARG A 921 12.04 -16.96 35.64
C ARG A 921 12.05 -15.74 34.70
N LYS A 922 11.40 -15.81 33.51
CA LYS A 922 11.20 -14.65 32.61
C LYS A 922 10.23 -13.63 33.20
N PHE A 923 9.14 -14.06 33.87
CA PHE A 923 8.18 -13.17 34.52
C PHE A 923 8.72 -12.53 35.77
N GLY A 924 9.52 -13.25 36.55
CA GLY A 924 10.16 -12.72 37.75
C GLY A 924 11.21 -11.63 37.47
N ARG A 925 11.94 -11.73 36.34
CA ARG A 925 12.91 -10.69 35.89
C ARG A 925 12.26 -9.44 35.31
N LYS A 926 10.97 -9.46 34.95
CA LYS A 926 10.22 -8.27 34.49
C LYS A 926 9.59 -7.48 35.65
N ARG A 927 9.58 -8.01 36.89
CA ARG A 927 9.05 -7.34 38.09
C ARG A 927 10.14 -6.75 39.01
N SER A 928 11.38 -7.04 38.75
CA SER A 928 12.57 -6.39 39.36
C SER A 928 13.21 -5.46 38.32
#